data_27857405457be152843513f4adca64e6
#
_entry.id   27857405457be152843513f4adca64e6
#
_cell.length_a   1.000
_cell.length_b   1.000
_cell.length_c   1.000
_cell.angle_alpha   90.00
_cell.angle_beta   90.00
_cell.angle_gamma   90.00
#
_symmetry.space_group_name_H-M   'P 1'
#
loop_
_entity.id
_entity.type
_entity.pdbx_description
1 polymer ?
#
loop_
_entity_poly.entity_id
_entity_poly.type
_entity_poly.pdbx_seq_one_letter_code
_entity_poly.pdbx_strand_id
1 'polypeptide(L)'
;MSSITRGCGARSRLSERFPIQPSRLRWQIAHATLLGLLASGALAAEPVDHSEHAHHASSAELAPMIITGVAQQSPLTVATDPKIPRQPVPASDAGDYLQTIPGFSAVRGGGSNSDPVFRGMFGSRLKLLANGAEMLGACPSRMDSPSSYITPENYDALTVIKGPQTVLWGPGNSAATILFERDPEDFSELGGRIDASFLVGSDGRFDRNIDAAAGGEQGYIRLLANRSDSDDYQDGNGDDVHSRWDKWSTDLVLGWTPDEDTLLELTVGRGDGEARYAGRGMDGSQFERESVALRFERDNIGEVLQKIEARVYYNYADHVMDNYSLRTPPTSGMMAGPRATNVDRRTLGGRLAATWQWSDYELVTGVDAQTNEHRKRSGAGIDTYKNFSWNKDADFHNYGLFGELTRNLDDDSRVIGGARLDHAAAKDYRSTGPSAGDSRSDNLPSGFLRYEHDLQSLPATAYVGLGHTQRFPDYWELFSGGADAFANVQPEKTTQLDFGLQYSQGPLDAWASAYVGQVRDYILFSYQTNMMGMSSSSADNIDARIMGGELGATYRLSPNWKTDASLAYAWGKNSSDGEALPQMPPLEGRLGLTYEQGDWSAAGLWRVVAAQNRVAEGKGNVTSKDFDESSGFGVFSLNGAYRVNQNFKLSTGIDNLFDKAYSEHLNQAGNAGIGLSADERINEPGRTWWARVDMSF
;
A
#
# COMPACT_ATOMS: atom_id res chain seq x y z
N MET A 1 75.79 -18.24 22.97
CA MET A 1 75.55 -19.61 23.42
C MET A 1 74.19 -19.99 22.88
N SER A 2 74.14 -20.62 21.75
CA SER A 2 73.98 -22.06 21.45
C SER A 2 72.64 -22.58 21.96
N SER A 3 71.77 -23.21 21.27
CA SER A 3 71.81 -24.09 20.08
C SER A 3 70.37 -24.42 19.69
N ILE A 4 69.98 -24.39 18.44
CA ILE A 4 69.80 -25.52 17.47
C ILE A 4 68.93 -26.68 17.99
N THR A 5 67.76 -26.92 17.32
CA THR A 5 67.44 -28.15 16.50
C THR A 5 65.98 -28.05 15.99
N ARG A 6 65.79 -28.03 14.72
CA ARG A 6 65.36 -28.98 13.65
C ARG A 6 64.11 -29.82 13.97
N GLY A 7 63.13 -29.74 13.04
CA GLY A 7 62.48 -30.91 12.52
C GLY A 7 61.13 -30.68 11.84
N CYS A 8 61.08 -30.89 10.49
CA CYS A 8 60.04 -31.45 9.60
C CYS A 8 58.57 -31.08 9.86
N GLY A 9 57.79 -30.46 9.02
CA GLY A 9 57.60 -30.78 7.62
C GLY A 9 56.22 -31.46 7.41
N ALA A 10 55.19 -30.70 7.05
CA ALA A 10 54.03 -31.25 6.34
C ALA A 10 53.36 -30.11 5.55
N ARG A 11 53.30 -30.34 4.26
CA ARG A 11 52.60 -29.50 3.29
C ARG A 11 51.08 -29.67 3.49
N SER A 12 50.33 -28.58 3.63
CA SER A 12 48.93 -28.56 3.30
C SER A 12 48.66 -27.48 2.25
N ARG A 13 47.95 -27.89 1.22
CA ARG A 13 47.65 -27.15 -0.01
C ARG A 13 46.77 -25.95 0.29
N LEU A 14 47.18 -24.82 -0.25
CA LEU A 14 46.31 -23.64 -0.46
C LEU A 14 45.18 -24.04 -1.42
N SER A 15 43.95 -24.01 -0.96
CA SER A 15 42.77 -23.98 -1.81
C SER A 15 42.40 -22.51 -2.02
N GLU A 16 42.76 -21.97 -3.17
CA GLU A 16 42.24 -20.72 -3.67
C GLU A 16 40.71 -20.87 -3.88
N ARG A 17 39.92 -20.20 -3.09
CA ARG A 17 38.49 -20.01 -3.34
C ARG A 17 38.34 -18.73 -4.15
N PHE A 18 38.07 -18.91 -5.44
CA PHE A 18 37.53 -17.84 -6.29
C PHE A 18 36.13 -17.46 -5.81
N PRO A 19 35.79 -16.19 -5.69
CA PRO A 19 34.42 -15.76 -5.44
C PRO A 19 33.60 -15.97 -6.71
N ILE A 20 32.66 -16.89 -6.68
CA ILE A 20 31.68 -17.06 -7.74
C ILE A 20 30.62 -15.97 -7.55
N GLN A 21 30.55 -15.01 -8.48
CA GLN A 21 29.45 -14.05 -8.55
C GLN A 21 28.13 -14.79 -8.90
N PRO A 22 27.06 -14.64 -8.11
CA PRO A 22 25.83 -15.44 -8.30
C PRO A 22 24.95 -15.01 -9.49
N SER A 23 25.26 -13.90 -10.17
CA SER A 23 24.35 -13.26 -11.13
C SER A 23 24.26 -13.89 -12.52
N ARG A 24 25.19 -14.76 -12.91
CA ARG A 24 25.18 -15.33 -14.28
C ARG A 24 24.60 -16.75 -14.43
N LEU A 25 24.41 -17.48 -13.35
CA LEU A 25 23.92 -18.86 -13.43
C LEU A 25 22.40 -19.00 -13.34
N ARG A 26 21.70 -17.98 -12.88
CA ARG A 26 20.23 -18.00 -12.72
C ARG A 26 19.46 -17.75 -14.03
N TRP A 27 20.09 -17.16 -15.04
CA TRP A 27 19.45 -16.87 -16.33
C TRP A 27 19.22 -18.09 -17.23
N GLN A 28 20.01 -19.14 -17.09
CA GLN A 28 19.90 -20.32 -17.97
C GLN A 28 18.83 -21.33 -17.52
N ILE A 29 18.40 -21.32 -16.25
CA ILE A 29 17.39 -22.26 -15.74
C ILE A 29 15.98 -21.78 -16.05
N ALA A 30 15.75 -20.45 -16.05
CA ALA A 30 14.43 -19.88 -16.35
C ALA A 30 14.02 -20.02 -17.84
N HIS A 31 15.01 -20.10 -18.77
CA HIS A 31 14.71 -20.26 -20.20
C HIS A 31 14.46 -21.71 -20.63
N ALA A 32 14.94 -22.67 -19.87
CA ALA A 32 14.77 -24.09 -20.22
C ALA A 32 13.42 -24.66 -19.73
N THR A 33 12.82 -24.09 -18.72
CA THR A 33 11.52 -24.56 -18.17
C THR A 33 10.32 -23.99 -18.92
N LEU A 34 10.44 -22.80 -19.52
CA LEU A 34 9.31 -22.18 -20.23
C LEU A 34 9.05 -22.77 -21.62
N LEU A 35 10.07 -23.36 -22.25
CA LEU A 35 9.95 -23.98 -23.57
C LEU A 35 9.44 -25.43 -23.52
N GLY A 36 9.42 -26.05 -22.36
CA GLY A 36 8.97 -27.45 -22.17
C GLY A 36 7.48 -27.59 -21.91
N LEU A 37 6.79 -26.53 -21.50
CA LEU A 37 5.34 -26.54 -21.16
C LEU A 37 4.41 -26.14 -22.32
N LEU A 38 4.96 -25.68 -23.44
CA LEU A 38 4.16 -25.26 -24.60
C LEU A 38 3.84 -26.39 -25.59
N ALA A 39 4.23 -27.64 -25.33
CA ALA A 39 4.12 -28.74 -26.29
C ALA A 39 3.22 -29.90 -25.88
N SER A 40 2.33 -29.78 -24.90
CA SER A 40 1.39 -30.87 -24.60
C SER A 40 0.01 -30.37 -24.18
N GLY A 41 -0.93 -30.46 -25.13
CA GLY A 41 -2.35 -30.70 -24.88
C GLY A 41 -3.23 -29.48 -24.76
N ALA A 42 -3.71 -28.97 -25.89
CA ALA A 42 -4.97 -28.25 -25.93
C ALA A 42 -6.12 -29.21 -25.58
N LEU A 43 -6.51 -29.26 -24.34
CA LEU A 43 -7.84 -29.74 -23.95
C LEU A 43 -8.72 -28.50 -23.82
N ALA A 44 -9.74 -28.44 -24.68
CA ALA A 44 -10.74 -27.42 -24.63
C ALA A 44 -11.53 -27.57 -23.32
N ALA A 45 -11.32 -26.68 -22.36
CA ALA A 45 -12.21 -26.49 -21.24
C ALA A 45 -13.26 -25.46 -21.62
N GLU A 46 -14.52 -25.82 -21.42
CA GLU A 46 -15.63 -24.87 -21.53
C GLU A 46 -15.47 -23.78 -20.45
N PRO A 47 -15.89 -22.52 -20.70
CA PRO A 47 -15.71 -21.45 -19.74
C PRO A 47 -16.55 -21.71 -18.50
N VAL A 48 -15.91 -21.81 -17.35
CA VAL A 48 -16.57 -21.79 -16.04
C VAL A 48 -17.01 -20.37 -15.74
N ASP A 49 -18.31 -20.20 -15.53
CA ASP A 49 -18.95 -18.92 -15.21
C ASP A 49 -18.68 -18.54 -13.74
N HIS A 50 -17.84 -17.54 -13.50
CA HIS A 50 -17.50 -17.03 -12.17
C HIS A 50 -18.48 -15.94 -11.67
N SER A 51 -19.79 -16.12 -11.83
CA SER A 51 -20.79 -15.06 -11.60
C SER A 51 -21.71 -15.28 -10.40
N GLU A 52 -21.22 -15.53 -9.19
CA GLU A 52 -22.13 -15.54 -8.02
C GLU A 52 -21.89 -14.47 -6.94
N HIS A 53 -21.03 -13.49 -7.14
CA HIS A 53 -20.95 -12.35 -6.20
C HIS A 53 -21.17 -10.98 -6.82
N ALA A 54 -21.78 -10.91 -8.01
CA ALA A 54 -22.20 -9.65 -8.62
C ALA A 54 -23.72 -9.46 -8.47
N HIS A 55 -24.15 -8.84 -7.39
CA HIS A 55 -25.53 -8.38 -7.29
C HIS A 55 -25.81 -7.27 -8.32
N HIS A 56 -26.72 -7.59 -9.28
CA HIS A 56 -27.39 -6.71 -10.22
C HIS A 56 -26.56 -6.06 -11.32
N ALA A 57 -26.23 -6.85 -12.35
CA ALA A 57 -26.04 -6.29 -13.68
C ALA A 57 -27.07 -6.89 -14.64
N SER A 58 -28.10 -6.13 -14.97
CA SER A 58 -28.94 -6.39 -16.15
C SER A 58 -28.15 -5.98 -17.38
N SER A 59 -27.99 -6.89 -18.33
CA SER A 59 -27.23 -6.83 -19.58
C SER A 59 -25.74 -7.14 -19.44
N ALA A 60 -25.26 -8.07 -20.26
CA ALA A 60 -23.84 -8.47 -20.32
C ALA A 60 -22.96 -7.29 -20.77
N GLU A 61 -22.60 -6.42 -19.82
CA GLU A 61 -21.62 -5.38 -20.00
C GLU A 61 -20.24 -6.01 -19.79
N LEU A 62 -19.43 -6.02 -20.82
CA LEU A 62 -18.05 -6.52 -20.73
C LEU A 62 -17.29 -5.68 -19.70
N ALA A 63 -16.55 -6.34 -18.80
CA ALA A 63 -15.71 -5.65 -17.82
C ALA A 63 -14.78 -4.64 -18.53
N PRO A 64 -14.58 -3.43 -17.96
CA PRO A 64 -13.72 -2.41 -18.55
C PRO A 64 -12.31 -2.95 -18.75
N MET A 65 -11.70 -2.70 -19.89
CA MET A 65 -10.35 -3.15 -20.20
C MET A 65 -9.27 -2.32 -19.51
N ILE A 66 -9.54 -1.04 -19.27
CA ILE A 66 -8.68 -0.11 -18.49
C ILE A 66 -9.61 0.82 -17.70
N ILE A 67 -9.33 1.02 -16.42
CA ILE A 67 -10.16 1.84 -15.55
C ILE A 67 -9.62 3.28 -15.53
N THR A 68 -10.48 4.26 -15.80
CA THR A 68 -10.22 5.70 -15.67
C THR A 68 -10.95 6.32 -14.48
N GLY A 69 -12.07 5.75 -14.06
CA GLY A 69 -12.88 6.17 -12.91
C GLY A 69 -12.94 5.12 -11.81
N VAL A 70 -13.49 5.49 -10.65
CA VAL A 70 -13.71 4.59 -9.52
C VAL A 70 -15.20 4.53 -9.23
N ALA A 71 -15.77 3.35 -9.36
CA ALA A 71 -17.10 3.07 -8.85
C ALA A 71 -17.07 2.92 -7.32
N GLN A 72 -18.07 3.41 -6.64
CA GLN A 72 -18.25 3.23 -5.21
C GLN A 72 -19.34 2.19 -4.98
N GLN A 73 -19.02 1.10 -4.26
CA GLN A 73 -19.99 0.02 -4.02
C GLN A 73 -20.95 0.33 -2.88
N SER A 74 -20.53 1.09 -1.91
CA SER A 74 -21.36 1.58 -0.82
C SER A 74 -20.96 3.01 -0.46
N PRO A 75 -21.76 3.73 0.31
CA PRO A 75 -21.49 5.12 0.63
C PRO A 75 -20.09 5.43 1.18
N LEU A 76 -19.45 4.50 1.88
CA LEU A 76 -18.13 4.68 2.48
C LEU A 76 -17.06 3.71 1.95
N THR A 77 -17.43 2.78 1.08
CA THR A 77 -16.55 1.72 0.64
C THR A 77 -16.27 1.84 -0.86
N VAL A 78 -15.00 1.89 -1.21
CA VAL A 78 -14.53 1.69 -2.58
C VAL A 78 -14.02 0.27 -2.68
N ALA A 79 -14.55 -0.51 -3.63
CA ALA A 79 -13.97 -1.79 -3.99
C ALA A 79 -13.62 -1.81 -5.48
N THR A 80 -12.52 -2.47 -5.81
CA THR A 80 -12.02 -2.55 -7.18
C THR A 80 -11.13 -3.78 -7.35
N ASP A 81 -11.12 -4.33 -8.55
CA ASP A 81 -10.18 -5.38 -8.95
C ASP A 81 -8.80 -4.76 -9.25
N PRO A 82 -7.76 -5.06 -8.47
CA PRO A 82 -6.44 -4.48 -8.69
C PRO A 82 -5.66 -5.11 -9.87
N LYS A 83 -6.16 -6.18 -10.47
CA LYS A 83 -5.58 -6.80 -11.67
C LYS A 83 -5.92 -6.02 -12.95
N ILE A 84 -7.02 -5.26 -12.93
CA ILE A 84 -7.40 -4.42 -14.07
C ILE A 84 -6.50 -3.19 -14.14
N PRO A 85 -5.79 -2.94 -15.26
CA PRO A 85 -4.92 -1.78 -15.40
C PRO A 85 -5.68 -0.46 -15.18
N ARG A 86 -5.05 0.46 -14.48
CA ARG A 86 -5.60 1.80 -14.20
C ARG A 86 -4.69 2.87 -14.78
N GLN A 87 -5.30 4.01 -15.20
CA GLN A 87 -4.54 5.18 -15.59
C GLN A 87 -4.32 6.13 -14.39
N PRO A 88 -3.21 6.88 -14.34
CA PRO A 88 -2.13 6.91 -15.35
C PRO A 88 -1.40 5.56 -15.48
N VAL A 89 -0.13 5.47 -15.66
CA VAL A 89 0.62 4.22 -15.87
C VAL A 89 0.21 3.13 -14.87
N PRO A 90 -0.02 1.87 -15.28
CA PRO A 90 -0.31 0.77 -14.36
C PRO A 90 0.70 0.70 -13.22
N ALA A 91 0.19 0.64 -12.00
CA ALA A 91 1.00 0.73 -10.79
C ALA A 91 1.81 -0.54 -10.55
N SER A 92 3.05 -0.40 -10.09
CA SER A 92 3.92 -1.51 -9.69
C SER A 92 3.88 -1.82 -8.19
N ASP A 93 3.29 -0.95 -7.38
CA ASP A 93 3.08 -1.14 -5.94
C ASP A 93 1.77 -0.51 -5.45
N ALA A 94 1.40 -0.83 -4.21
CA ALA A 94 0.13 -0.37 -3.65
C ALA A 94 0.08 1.15 -3.45
N GLY A 95 1.19 1.81 -3.19
CA GLY A 95 1.22 3.26 -3.01
C GLY A 95 0.80 3.99 -4.29
N ASP A 96 1.37 3.59 -5.43
CA ASP A 96 1.03 4.15 -6.73
C ASP A 96 -0.41 3.77 -7.15
N TYR A 97 -0.84 2.54 -6.85
CA TYR A 97 -2.21 2.12 -7.15
C TYR A 97 -3.25 2.97 -6.41
N LEU A 98 -3.04 3.18 -5.10
CA LEU A 98 -3.96 3.94 -4.27
C LEU A 98 -4.13 5.39 -4.73
N GLN A 99 -3.07 6.02 -5.28
CA GLN A 99 -3.16 7.38 -5.85
C GLN A 99 -4.17 7.51 -6.99
N THR A 100 -4.58 6.40 -7.61
CA THR A 100 -5.62 6.42 -8.64
C THR A 100 -7.03 6.56 -8.08
N ILE A 101 -7.22 6.41 -6.77
CA ILE A 101 -8.51 6.50 -6.07
C ILE A 101 -8.68 7.92 -5.52
N PRO A 102 -9.82 8.61 -5.76
CA PRO A 102 -10.06 9.97 -5.26
C PRO A 102 -9.87 10.09 -3.75
N GLY A 103 -9.17 11.15 -3.32
CA GLY A 103 -8.82 11.41 -1.91
C GLY A 103 -7.48 10.83 -1.48
N PHE A 104 -6.88 9.93 -2.29
CA PHE A 104 -5.50 9.50 -2.08
C PHE A 104 -4.51 10.41 -2.79
N SER A 105 -3.37 10.56 -2.17
CA SER A 105 -2.11 11.10 -2.68
C SER A 105 -0.97 10.30 -2.06
N ALA A 106 0.28 10.62 -2.36
CA ALA A 106 1.41 9.92 -1.75
C ALA A 106 2.60 10.85 -1.51
N VAL A 107 3.39 10.53 -0.50
CA VAL A 107 4.73 11.12 -0.33
C VAL A 107 5.70 10.32 -1.19
N ARG A 108 6.25 10.97 -2.21
CA ARG A 108 7.12 10.35 -3.20
C ARG A 108 8.54 10.88 -3.10
N GLY A 109 9.52 9.99 -3.15
CA GLY A 109 10.94 10.32 -3.09
C GLY A 109 11.76 9.73 -4.23
N GLY A 110 11.13 8.98 -5.14
CA GLY A 110 11.74 8.25 -6.26
C GLY A 110 10.69 7.65 -7.18
N GLY A 111 11.05 6.59 -7.92
CA GLY A 111 10.19 5.94 -8.92
C GLY A 111 9.20 4.91 -8.35
N SER A 112 9.45 4.40 -7.14
CA SER A 112 8.60 3.42 -6.47
C SER A 112 8.61 3.64 -4.95
N ASN A 113 7.88 2.80 -4.21
CA ASN A 113 7.79 2.82 -2.75
C ASN A 113 7.23 4.13 -2.19
N SER A 114 6.25 4.72 -2.90
CA SER A 114 5.54 5.88 -2.42
C SER A 114 4.72 5.52 -1.16
N ASP A 115 4.65 6.45 -0.20
CA ASP A 115 3.91 6.25 1.04
C ASP A 115 2.53 6.90 0.94
N PRO A 116 1.43 6.11 0.94
CA PRO A 116 0.10 6.62 0.67
C PRO A 116 -0.39 7.57 1.77
N VAL A 117 -1.13 8.58 1.33
CA VAL A 117 -1.80 9.57 2.16
C VAL A 117 -3.26 9.61 1.76
N PHE A 118 -4.18 9.54 2.72
CA PHE A 118 -5.60 9.67 2.45
C PHE A 118 -6.18 10.85 3.23
N ARG A 119 -6.85 11.78 2.53
CA ARG A 119 -7.42 13.00 3.14
C ARG A 119 -6.40 13.84 3.92
N GLY A 120 -5.13 13.85 3.48
CA GLY A 120 -4.02 14.50 4.18
C GLY A 120 -3.49 13.75 5.41
N MET A 121 -4.01 12.56 5.69
CA MET A 121 -3.60 11.74 6.83
C MET A 121 -2.58 10.69 6.37
N PHE A 122 -1.41 10.68 7.00
CA PHE A 122 -0.22 9.93 6.61
C PHE A 122 0.11 8.79 7.60
N GLY A 123 0.79 7.78 7.11
CA GLY A 123 1.47 6.76 7.92
C GLY A 123 0.52 5.80 8.59
N SER A 124 0.72 5.56 9.89
CA SER A 124 -0.07 4.61 10.67
C SER A 124 -1.51 5.04 10.97
N ARG A 125 -1.96 6.16 10.38
CA ARG A 125 -3.38 6.56 10.30
C ARG A 125 -4.15 5.78 9.23
N LEU A 126 -3.41 5.12 8.34
CA LEU A 126 -3.91 4.17 7.35
C LEU A 126 -3.63 2.75 7.83
N LYS A 127 -4.67 1.93 7.97
CA LYS A 127 -4.53 0.49 8.25
C LYS A 127 -4.50 -0.26 6.94
N LEU A 128 -3.35 -0.80 6.58
CA LEU A 128 -3.13 -1.50 5.33
C LEU A 128 -2.88 -2.98 5.60
N LEU A 129 -3.73 -3.84 5.05
CA LEU A 129 -3.73 -5.27 5.29
C LEU A 129 -3.69 -6.03 3.95
N ALA A 130 -2.89 -7.08 3.92
CA ALA A 130 -2.80 -8.05 2.83
C ALA A 130 -3.30 -9.40 3.33
N ASN A 131 -4.43 -9.89 2.81
CA ASN A 131 -5.14 -11.07 3.32
C ASN A 131 -5.33 -11.03 4.85
N GLY A 132 -5.69 -9.86 5.39
CA GLY A 132 -5.87 -9.66 6.82
C GLY A 132 -4.58 -9.67 7.66
N ALA A 133 -3.41 -9.78 7.05
CA ALA A 133 -2.11 -9.66 7.70
C ALA A 133 -1.53 -8.25 7.53
N GLU A 134 -0.93 -7.71 8.58
CA GLU A 134 -0.26 -6.42 8.53
C GLU A 134 1.22 -6.60 8.20
N MET A 135 1.68 -5.95 7.12
CA MET A 135 3.09 -5.82 6.77
C MET A 135 3.57 -4.47 7.30
N LEU A 136 4.46 -4.50 8.27
CA LEU A 136 5.08 -3.29 8.83
C LEU A 136 6.48 -3.12 8.24
N GLY A 137 6.77 -1.94 7.70
CA GLY A 137 8.11 -1.57 7.28
C GLY A 137 9.07 -1.45 8.46
N ALA A 138 10.35 -1.62 8.22
CA ALA A 138 11.41 -1.57 9.23
C ALA A 138 12.13 -0.21 9.30
N CYS A 139 12.09 0.61 8.24
CA CYS A 139 12.83 1.86 8.18
C CYS A 139 12.28 2.93 9.13
N PRO A 140 13.12 3.50 10.02
CA PRO A 140 12.69 4.59 10.91
C PRO A 140 12.20 5.85 10.17
N SER A 141 12.59 6.03 8.92
CA SER A 141 12.15 7.13 8.05
C SER A 141 11.24 6.68 6.90
N ARG A 142 10.64 5.49 7.02
CA ARG A 142 9.63 4.93 6.11
C ARG A 142 10.06 4.90 4.64
N MET A 143 11.29 4.48 4.34
CA MET A 143 11.72 4.20 2.97
C MET A 143 11.06 2.92 2.42
N ASP A 144 10.62 2.04 3.31
CA ASP A 144 9.92 0.79 3.06
C ASP A 144 8.52 0.84 3.72
N SER A 145 7.67 1.79 3.28
CA SER A 145 6.28 1.83 3.73
C SER A 145 5.58 0.47 3.49
N PRO A 146 4.52 0.11 4.23
CA PRO A 146 3.77 -1.13 4.02
C PRO A 146 3.36 -1.37 2.57
N SER A 147 3.02 -0.29 1.84
CA SER A 147 2.67 -0.32 0.40
C SER A 147 3.80 -0.83 -0.50
N SER A 148 5.06 -0.68 -0.10
CA SER A 148 6.23 -1.12 -0.87
C SER A 148 6.32 -2.64 -1.06
N TYR A 149 5.71 -3.39 -0.13
CA TYR A 149 5.72 -4.86 -0.10
C TYR A 149 4.51 -5.50 -0.77
N ILE A 150 3.59 -4.69 -1.32
CA ILE A 150 2.34 -5.15 -1.92
C ILE A 150 2.37 -4.84 -3.42
N THR A 151 2.32 -5.89 -4.23
CA THR A 151 2.08 -5.81 -5.67
C THR A 151 0.56 -5.96 -5.88
N PRO A 152 -0.14 -4.94 -6.39
CA PRO A 152 -1.61 -4.97 -6.52
C PRO A 152 -2.12 -6.18 -7.30
N GLU A 153 -1.48 -6.54 -8.40
CA GLU A 153 -1.88 -7.67 -9.26
C GLU A 153 -1.82 -9.05 -8.59
N ASN A 154 -1.25 -9.17 -7.39
CA ASN A 154 -1.27 -10.40 -6.58
C ASN A 154 -2.57 -10.60 -5.80
N TYR A 155 -3.54 -9.69 -5.93
CA TYR A 155 -4.80 -9.71 -5.17
C TYR A 155 -5.99 -9.62 -6.11
N ASP A 156 -7.09 -10.25 -5.70
CA ASP A 156 -8.32 -10.31 -6.49
C ASP A 156 -9.25 -9.13 -6.16
N ALA A 157 -9.14 -8.60 -4.93
CA ALA A 157 -9.93 -7.45 -4.49
C ALA A 157 -9.08 -6.45 -3.71
N LEU A 158 -9.39 -5.16 -3.91
CA LEU A 158 -8.98 -4.06 -3.06
C LEU A 158 -10.22 -3.36 -2.50
N THR A 159 -10.33 -3.34 -1.17
CA THR A 159 -11.39 -2.63 -0.46
C THR A 159 -10.81 -1.49 0.35
N VAL A 160 -11.37 -0.28 0.22
CA VAL A 160 -11.04 0.90 1.02
C VAL A 160 -12.25 1.33 1.80
N ILE A 161 -12.21 1.24 3.13
CA ILE A 161 -13.23 1.75 4.05
C ILE A 161 -12.76 3.12 4.55
N LYS A 162 -13.50 4.17 4.22
CA LYS A 162 -13.14 5.57 4.51
C LYS A 162 -13.46 5.96 5.94
N GLY A 163 -12.51 6.60 6.62
CA GLY A 163 -12.68 7.12 7.98
C GLY A 163 -12.78 6.05 9.07
N PRO A 164 -13.08 6.46 10.33
CA PRO A 164 -13.22 5.57 11.47
C PRO A 164 -14.64 4.95 11.53
N GLN A 165 -15.05 4.25 10.47
CA GLN A 165 -16.39 3.71 10.26
C GLN A 165 -16.47 2.18 10.32
N THR A 166 -15.43 1.55 10.89
CA THR A 166 -15.39 0.13 11.25
C THR A 166 -14.47 -0.07 12.45
N VAL A 167 -14.76 -1.08 13.26
CA VAL A 167 -13.91 -1.52 14.38
C VAL A 167 -13.33 -2.93 14.16
N LEU A 168 -13.67 -3.55 13.04
CA LEU A 168 -13.23 -4.92 12.72
C LEU A 168 -11.72 -5.00 12.49
N TRP A 169 -11.09 -3.92 12.03
CA TRP A 169 -9.67 -3.83 11.70
C TRP A 169 -9.03 -2.68 12.48
N GLY A 170 -8.28 -2.96 13.51
CA GLY A 170 -7.69 -1.92 14.33
C GLY A 170 -6.37 -2.36 14.97
N PRO A 171 -5.80 -1.50 15.80
CA PRO A 171 -6.12 -0.09 16.00
C PRO A 171 -5.54 0.79 14.88
N GLY A 172 -5.93 2.07 14.82
CA GLY A 172 -5.19 3.06 14.03
C GLY A 172 -5.77 3.42 12.66
N ASN A 173 -6.98 2.96 12.33
CA ASN A 173 -7.67 3.26 11.07
C ASN A 173 -8.37 4.63 11.08
N SER A 174 -7.71 5.69 11.54
CA SER A 174 -8.33 7.00 11.65
C SER A 174 -8.66 7.66 10.30
N ALA A 175 -7.89 7.36 9.25
CA ALA A 175 -8.11 7.86 7.90
C ALA A 175 -8.84 6.84 7.02
N ALA A 176 -8.33 5.62 6.94
CA ALA A 176 -8.93 4.54 6.17
C ALA A 176 -8.43 3.17 6.61
N THR A 177 -9.24 2.14 6.34
CA THR A 177 -8.82 0.74 6.31
C THR A 177 -8.72 0.29 4.86
N ILE A 178 -7.59 -0.32 4.48
CA ILE A 178 -7.26 -0.74 3.13
C ILE A 178 -6.98 -2.23 3.15
N LEU A 179 -7.80 -3.00 2.45
CA LEU A 179 -7.74 -4.46 2.40
C LEU A 179 -7.39 -4.90 0.99
N PHE A 180 -6.26 -5.56 0.84
CA PHE A 180 -5.90 -6.33 -0.36
C PHE A 180 -6.21 -7.79 -0.06
N GLU A 181 -7.11 -8.41 -0.82
CA GLU A 181 -7.63 -9.74 -0.53
C GLU A 181 -7.51 -10.65 -1.74
N ARG A 182 -7.28 -11.93 -1.47
CA ARG A 182 -7.30 -13.02 -2.45
C ARG A 182 -8.51 -13.88 -2.19
N ASP A 183 -9.23 -14.19 -3.25
CA ASP A 183 -10.30 -15.16 -3.19
C ASP A 183 -9.71 -16.58 -3.15
N PRO A 184 -10.31 -17.51 -2.42
CA PRO A 184 -9.99 -18.93 -2.53
C PRO A 184 -10.26 -19.43 -3.95
N GLU A 185 -9.45 -20.39 -4.41
CA GLU A 185 -9.74 -21.07 -5.68
C GLU A 185 -10.83 -22.11 -5.47
N ASP A 186 -11.73 -22.21 -6.42
CA ASP A 186 -12.79 -23.23 -6.49
C ASP A 186 -12.65 -24.03 -7.79
N PHE A 187 -12.49 -25.34 -7.64
CA PHE A 187 -12.39 -26.29 -8.74
C PHE A 187 -13.38 -27.43 -8.51
N SER A 188 -14.47 -27.46 -9.30
CA SER A 188 -15.45 -28.54 -9.25
C SER A 188 -14.91 -29.89 -9.75
N GLU A 189 -13.79 -29.90 -10.47
CA GLU A 189 -13.07 -31.07 -10.95
C GLU A 189 -11.56 -30.77 -11.03
N LEU A 190 -10.75 -31.79 -11.31
CA LEU A 190 -9.31 -31.57 -11.45
C LEU A 190 -9.03 -30.67 -12.66
N GLY A 191 -8.52 -29.50 -12.39
CA GLY A 191 -8.28 -28.46 -13.39
C GLY A 191 -7.17 -27.49 -12.97
N GLY A 192 -7.02 -26.43 -13.76
CA GLY A 192 -6.06 -25.37 -13.46
C GLY A 192 -6.27 -24.17 -14.37
N ARG A 193 -5.72 -23.02 -13.96
CA ARG A 193 -5.71 -21.76 -14.71
C ARG A 193 -4.33 -21.12 -14.64
N ILE A 194 -4.02 -20.31 -15.63
CA ILE A 194 -2.82 -19.47 -15.67
C ILE A 194 -3.21 -18.11 -16.20
N ASP A 195 -3.02 -17.07 -15.38
CA ASP A 195 -3.12 -15.68 -15.78
C ASP A 195 -1.72 -15.07 -15.77
N ALA A 196 -1.37 -14.35 -16.81
CA ALA A 196 -0.07 -13.69 -16.90
C ALA A 196 -0.22 -12.31 -17.53
N SER A 197 0.58 -11.36 -17.07
CA SER A 197 0.70 -10.04 -17.69
C SER A 197 2.14 -9.63 -17.89
N PHE A 198 2.41 -8.96 -19.00
CA PHE A 198 3.73 -8.39 -19.33
C PHE A 198 3.53 -6.95 -19.78
N LEU A 199 4.22 -6.02 -19.12
CA LEU A 199 4.20 -4.61 -19.47
C LEU A 199 5.62 -4.15 -19.81
N VAL A 200 5.75 -3.41 -20.91
CA VAL A 200 6.96 -2.66 -21.27
C VAL A 200 6.62 -1.17 -21.34
N GLY A 201 7.54 -0.31 -20.96
CA GLY A 201 7.31 1.13 -20.94
C GLY A 201 8.56 1.97 -21.11
N SER A 202 8.38 3.28 -21.06
CA SER A 202 9.48 4.25 -21.01
C SER A 202 10.43 3.91 -19.87
N ASP A 203 11.64 4.44 -19.95
CA ASP A 203 12.71 4.31 -18.94
C ASP A 203 13.07 2.85 -18.66
N GLY A 204 13.03 2.00 -19.70
CA GLY A 204 13.37 0.58 -19.59
C GLY A 204 12.42 -0.26 -18.73
N ARG A 205 11.25 0.28 -18.36
CA ARG A 205 10.30 -0.42 -17.49
C ARG A 205 9.87 -1.76 -18.07
N PHE A 206 9.93 -2.80 -17.24
CA PHE A 206 9.46 -4.15 -17.59
C PHE A 206 8.82 -4.84 -16.39
N ASP A 207 7.48 -4.98 -16.40
CA ASP A 207 6.72 -5.71 -15.40
C ASP A 207 6.31 -7.07 -15.92
N ARG A 208 6.34 -8.08 -15.06
CA ARG A 208 6.00 -9.47 -15.34
C ARG A 208 5.23 -10.03 -14.16
N ASN A 209 4.02 -10.50 -14.40
CA ASN A 209 3.17 -11.10 -13.39
C ASN A 209 2.65 -12.45 -13.88
N ILE A 210 2.60 -13.43 -12.98
CA ILE A 210 2.03 -14.75 -13.20
C ILE A 210 1.22 -15.12 -11.97
N ASP A 211 -0.02 -15.55 -12.19
CA ASP A 211 -0.92 -16.13 -11.22
C ASP A 211 -1.41 -17.46 -11.80
N ALA A 212 -0.96 -18.57 -11.23
CA ALA A 212 -1.26 -19.90 -11.71
C ALA A 212 -1.84 -20.73 -10.58
N ALA A 213 -2.95 -21.40 -10.83
CA ALA A 213 -3.60 -22.27 -9.86
C ALA A 213 -3.93 -23.63 -10.50
N ALA A 214 -3.93 -24.67 -9.68
CA ALA A 214 -4.40 -26.01 -10.03
C ALA A 214 -5.01 -26.67 -8.80
N GLY A 215 -6.08 -27.43 -9.00
CA GLY A 215 -6.78 -28.05 -7.89
C GLY A 215 -7.90 -28.96 -8.32
N GLY A 216 -8.74 -29.32 -7.38
CA GLY A 216 -9.97 -30.09 -7.50
C GLY A 216 -10.85 -29.82 -6.29
N GLU A 217 -11.98 -30.54 -6.18
CA GLU A 217 -13.02 -30.31 -5.17
C GLU A 217 -12.51 -30.16 -3.72
N GLN A 218 -11.38 -30.80 -3.35
CA GLN A 218 -10.91 -30.84 -1.96
C GLN A 218 -9.72 -29.94 -1.68
N GLY A 219 -9.29 -29.12 -2.65
CA GLY A 219 -8.21 -28.18 -2.42
C GLY A 219 -7.41 -27.83 -3.66
N TYR A 220 -6.51 -26.88 -3.48
CA TYR A 220 -5.77 -26.25 -4.57
C TYR A 220 -4.34 -25.85 -4.15
N ILE A 221 -3.55 -25.63 -5.16
CA ILE A 221 -2.26 -24.94 -5.09
C ILE A 221 -2.30 -23.74 -6.02
N ARG A 222 -1.88 -22.56 -5.54
CA ARG A 222 -1.77 -21.33 -6.32
C ARG A 222 -0.39 -20.73 -6.17
N LEU A 223 0.22 -20.32 -7.26
CA LEU A 223 1.52 -19.65 -7.33
C LEU A 223 1.34 -18.26 -7.93
N LEU A 224 1.76 -17.25 -7.16
CA LEU A 224 1.83 -15.88 -7.64
C LEU A 224 3.30 -15.48 -7.70
N ALA A 225 3.75 -14.93 -8.83
CA ALA A 225 5.11 -14.46 -9.02
C ALA A 225 5.10 -13.17 -9.83
N ASN A 226 5.85 -12.18 -9.36
CA ASN A 226 5.98 -10.92 -10.07
C ASN A 226 7.42 -10.41 -10.04
N ARG A 227 7.76 -9.59 -11.03
CA ARG A 227 8.95 -8.75 -11.03
C ARG A 227 8.66 -7.48 -11.80
N SER A 228 9.10 -6.35 -11.27
CA SER A 228 9.04 -5.04 -11.89
C SER A 228 10.41 -4.39 -11.80
N ASP A 229 10.91 -3.88 -12.91
CA ASP A 229 12.14 -3.12 -12.99
C ASP A 229 11.97 -1.89 -13.89
N SER A 230 12.69 -0.82 -13.59
CA SER A 230 12.76 0.41 -14.38
C SER A 230 14.06 1.14 -14.12
N ASP A 231 14.56 1.86 -15.09
CA ASP A 231 15.67 2.79 -14.93
C ASP A 231 15.21 4.13 -14.33
N ASP A 232 16.13 5.09 -14.18
CA ASP A 232 15.81 6.46 -13.78
C ASP A 232 14.95 7.13 -14.87
N TYR A 233 13.85 7.78 -14.50
CA TYR A 233 13.03 8.51 -15.46
C TYR A 233 13.54 9.92 -15.72
N GLN A 234 13.12 10.49 -16.85
CA GLN A 234 13.29 11.90 -17.15
C GLN A 234 11.99 12.67 -16.88
N ASP A 235 12.11 13.84 -16.25
CA ASP A 235 11.00 14.76 -16.07
C ASP A 235 10.62 15.50 -17.36
N GLY A 236 9.57 16.33 -17.31
CA GLY A 236 9.14 17.12 -18.47
C GLY A 236 10.10 18.23 -18.92
N ASN A 237 11.19 18.48 -18.21
CA ASN A 237 12.28 19.35 -18.63
C ASN A 237 13.41 18.57 -19.33
N GLY A 238 13.36 17.22 -19.25
CA GLY A 238 14.41 16.32 -19.72
C GLY A 238 15.50 16.09 -18.69
N ASP A 239 15.29 16.45 -17.43
CA ASP A 239 16.23 16.21 -16.33
C ASP A 239 16.06 14.79 -15.79
N ASP A 240 17.18 14.08 -15.56
CA ASP A 240 17.19 12.75 -14.96
C ASP A 240 16.84 12.81 -13.47
N VAL A 241 15.88 12.00 -13.05
CA VAL A 241 15.47 11.87 -11.64
C VAL A 241 15.89 10.50 -11.11
N HIS A 242 16.63 10.47 -9.99
CA HIS A 242 17.02 9.21 -9.33
C HIS A 242 15.78 8.43 -8.87
N SER A 243 15.39 7.43 -9.63
CA SER A 243 14.08 6.79 -9.49
C SER A 243 14.07 5.30 -9.85
N ARG A 244 15.19 4.74 -10.29
CA ARG A 244 15.33 3.33 -10.66
C ARG A 244 14.85 2.40 -9.54
N TRP A 245 14.21 1.28 -9.94
CA TRP A 245 13.90 0.17 -9.05
C TRP A 245 14.08 -1.18 -9.75
N ASP A 246 14.28 -2.22 -8.95
CA ASP A 246 14.16 -3.63 -9.34
C ASP A 246 13.58 -4.38 -8.14
N LYS A 247 12.41 -4.98 -8.28
CA LYS A 247 11.71 -5.68 -7.20
C LYS A 247 11.01 -6.93 -7.72
N TRP A 248 10.95 -7.95 -6.88
CA TRP A 248 10.24 -9.19 -7.16
C TRP A 248 9.57 -9.73 -5.90
N SER A 249 8.50 -10.49 -6.09
CA SER A 249 7.92 -11.32 -5.04
C SER A 249 7.33 -12.61 -5.59
N THR A 250 7.22 -13.61 -4.72
CA THR A 250 6.59 -14.90 -5.02
C THR A 250 5.84 -15.35 -3.78
N ASP A 251 4.58 -15.73 -3.96
CA ASP A 251 3.74 -16.33 -2.92
C ASP A 251 3.24 -17.69 -3.40
N LEU A 252 3.30 -18.69 -2.54
CA LEU A 252 2.72 -20.02 -2.70
C LEU A 252 1.55 -20.17 -1.74
N VAL A 253 0.41 -20.56 -2.27
CA VAL A 253 -0.83 -20.77 -1.51
C VAL A 253 -1.24 -22.22 -1.63
N LEU A 254 -1.57 -22.85 -0.51
CA LEU A 254 -2.10 -24.20 -0.42
C LEU A 254 -3.44 -24.13 0.30
N GLY A 255 -4.52 -24.39 -0.43
CA GLY A 255 -5.88 -24.42 0.09
C GLY A 255 -6.39 -25.84 0.26
N TRP A 256 -7.04 -26.10 1.38
CA TRP A 256 -7.79 -27.33 1.64
C TRP A 256 -9.26 -26.98 1.88
N THR A 257 -10.12 -27.50 0.99
CA THR A 257 -11.56 -27.24 0.93
C THR A 257 -12.31 -28.57 1.00
N PRO A 258 -12.40 -29.23 2.19
CA PRO A 258 -12.99 -30.56 2.32
C PRO A 258 -14.50 -30.57 2.02
N ASP A 259 -15.16 -29.45 2.11
CA ASP A 259 -16.56 -29.17 1.78
C ASP A 259 -16.71 -27.68 1.40
N GLU A 260 -17.88 -27.29 0.87
CA GLU A 260 -18.17 -25.93 0.41
C GLU A 260 -18.09 -24.85 1.51
N ASP A 261 -18.18 -25.25 2.77
CA ASP A 261 -18.23 -24.32 3.92
C ASP A 261 -16.90 -24.21 4.67
N THR A 262 -15.88 -25.01 4.33
CA THR A 262 -14.62 -25.07 5.09
C THR A 262 -13.43 -24.71 4.24
N LEU A 263 -12.67 -23.72 4.69
CA LEU A 263 -11.36 -23.35 4.11
C LEU A 263 -10.27 -23.45 5.16
N LEU A 264 -9.18 -24.14 4.84
CA LEU A 264 -7.90 -24.02 5.53
C LEU A 264 -6.83 -23.67 4.49
N GLU A 265 -6.24 -22.49 4.58
CA GLU A 265 -5.28 -21.98 3.62
C GLU A 265 -3.94 -21.64 4.29
N LEU A 266 -2.85 -22.15 3.72
CA LEU A 266 -1.49 -21.80 4.08
C LEU A 266 -0.87 -20.97 2.96
N THR A 267 -0.43 -19.77 3.26
CA THR A 267 0.34 -18.90 2.36
C THR A 267 1.78 -18.78 2.84
N VAL A 268 2.74 -18.97 1.94
CA VAL A 268 4.17 -18.71 2.18
C VAL A 268 4.67 -17.78 1.10
N GLY A 269 5.28 -16.67 1.50
CA GLY A 269 5.72 -15.63 0.57
C GLY A 269 7.15 -15.16 0.83
N ARG A 270 7.83 -14.76 -0.25
CA ARG A 270 9.13 -14.10 -0.22
C ARG A 270 9.23 -13.07 -1.33
N GLY A 271 9.95 -11.99 -1.06
CA GLY A 271 10.28 -10.96 -2.05
C GLY A 271 11.50 -10.17 -1.63
N ASP A 272 12.05 -9.43 -2.59
CA ASP A 272 13.17 -8.51 -2.36
C ASP A 272 13.15 -7.42 -3.44
N GLY A 273 13.88 -6.35 -3.21
CA GLY A 273 14.04 -5.27 -4.18
C GLY A 273 15.10 -4.27 -3.82
N GLU A 274 15.35 -3.38 -4.76
CA GLU A 274 16.19 -2.20 -4.60
C GLU A 274 15.52 -0.97 -5.23
N ALA A 275 15.75 0.22 -4.66
CA ALA A 275 15.20 1.46 -5.19
C ALA A 275 16.13 2.65 -4.92
N ARG A 276 16.24 3.53 -5.93
CA ARG A 276 16.94 4.82 -5.85
C ARG A 276 15.98 5.93 -5.46
N TYR A 277 16.48 6.88 -4.70
CA TYR A 277 15.69 8.01 -4.22
C TYR A 277 16.36 9.36 -4.53
N ALA A 278 15.62 10.21 -5.20
CA ALA A 278 16.01 11.61 -5.47
C ALA A 278 15.96 12.46 -4.19
N GLY A 279 14.99 12.23 -3.32
CA GLY A 279 14.77 13.00 -2.10
C GLY A 279 15.55 12.54 -0.87
N ARG A 280 16.40 11.50 -0.98
CA ARG A 280 17.04 10.87 0.17
C ARG A 280 18.56 10.85 0.08
N GLY A 281 19.24 10.82 1.23
CA GLY A 281 20.70 10.72 1.32
C GLY A 281 21.25 9.30 1.14
N MET A 282 20.39 8.28 1.21
CA MET A 282 20.69 6.87 0.98
C MET A 282 19.64 6.28 0.05
N ASP A 283 19.96 5.17 -0.60
CA ASP A 283 19.06 4.33 -1.37
C ASP A 283 18.67 3.08 -0.58
N GLY A 284 17.56 2.45 -0.95
CA GLY A 284 17.19 1.13 -0.46
C GLY A 284 17.86 0.08 -1.33
N SER A 285 18.88 -0.58 -0.81
CA SER A 285 19.59 -1.63 -1.53
C SER A 285 19.08 -3.04 -1.24
N GLN A 286 18.13 -3.17 -0.31
CA GLN A 286 17.40 -4.39 0.00
C GLN A 286 16.05 -4.04 0.64
N PHE A 287 14.99 -4.76 0.18
CA PHE A 287 13.63 -4.73 0.72
C PHE A 287 13.14 -6.19 0.86
N GLU A 288 13.89 -6.99 1.62
CA GLU A 288 13.55 -8.42 1.77
C GLU A 288 12.28 -8.57 2.61
N ARG A 289 11.35 -9.38 2.09
CA ARG A 289 10.12 -9.79 2.77
C ARG A 289 10.10 -11.31 2.85
N GLU A 290 9.80 -11.84 4.03
CA GLU A 290 9.37 -13.23 4.22
C GLU A 290 8.04 -13.24 4.97
N SER A 291 7.10 -14.07 4.56
CA SER A 291 5.78 -14.16 5.16
C SER A 291 5.27 -15.59 5.21
N VAL A 292 4.58 -15.91 6.30
CA VAL A 292 3.82 -17.15 6.45
C VAL A 292 2.49 -16.81 7.10
N ALA A 293 1.39 -17.28 6.53
CA ALA A 293 0.05 -17.07 7.09
C ALA A 293 -0.77 -18.35 7.00
N LEU A 294 -1.57 -18.61 8.04
CA LEU A 294 -2.57 -19.65 8.07
C LEU A 294 -3.94 -19.00 8.29
N ARG A 295 -4.89 -19.30 7.40
CA ARG A 295 -6.28 -18.86 7.43
C ARG A 295 -7.17 -20.08 7.59
N PHE A 296 -8.13 -20.02 8.51
CA PHE A 296 -9.21 -20.98 8.65
C PHE A 296 -10.54 -20.25 8.62
N GLU A 297 -11.48 -20.75 7.84
CA GLU A 297 -12.86 -20.27 7.79
C GLU A 297 -13.82 -21.45 7.80
N ARG A 298 -14.90 -21.29 8.54
CA ARG A 298 -16.04 -22.21 8.54
C ARG A 298 -17.32 -21.41 8.48
N ASP A 299 -18.04 -21.56 7.40
CA ASP A 299 -19.33 -20.93 7.14
C ASP A 299 -20.49 -21.90 7.48
N ASN A 300 -21.72 -21.41 7.48
CA ASN A 300 -22.96 -22.19 7.67
C ASN A 300 -22.95 -23.13 8.89
N ILE A 301 -22.39 -22.68 10.03
CA ILE A 301 -22.22 -23.51 11.24
C ILE A 301 -23.58 -23.85 11.88
N GLY A 302 -24.51 -22.90 11.88
CA GLY A 302 -25.84 -23.10 12.47
C GLY A 302 -26.76 -21.90 12.25
N GLU A 303 -27.95 -21.94 12.82
CA GLU A 303 -28.98 -20.91 12.56
C GLU A 303 -28.60 -19.51 13.07
N VAL A 304 -27.77 -19.43 14.09
CA VAL A 304 -27.35 -18.15 14.71
C VAL A 304 -25.87 -17.89 14.50
N LEU A 305 -24.99 -18.84 14.78
CA LEU A 305 -23.58 -18.73 14.50
C LEU A 305 -23.36 -19.12 13.04
N GLN A 306 -23.12 -18.11 12.19
CA GLN A 306 -22.98 -18.31 10.75
C GLN A 306 -21.55 -18.66 10.35
N LYS A 307 -20.58 -17.93 10.90
CA LYS A 307 -19.19 -18.05 10.46
C LYS A 307 -18.21 -17.96 11.64
N ILE A 308 -17.13 -18.73 11.56
CA ILE A 308 -15.92 -18.55 12.36
C ILE A 308 -14.75 -18.37 11.40
N GLU A 309 -13.92 -17.39 11.68
CA GLU A 309 -12.66 -17.15 10.98
C GLU A 309 -11.50 -17.04 11.97
N ALA A 310 -10.38 -17.68 11.64
CA ALA A 310 -9.14 -17.57 12.41
C ALA A 310 -7.96 -17.34 11.46
N ARG A 311 -7.07 -16.45 11.85
CA ARG A 311 -5.84 -16.16 11.10
C ARG A 311 -4.66 -16.04 12.05
N VAL A 312 -3.53 -16.60 11.63
CA VAL A 312 -2.23 -16.39 12.29
C VAL A 312 -1.22 -16.09 11.19
N TYR A 313 -0.39 -15.09 11.39
CA TYR A 313 0.62 -14.71 10.41
C TYR A 313 1.93 -14.31 11.06
N TYR A 314 3.02 -14.54 10.34
CA TYR A 314 4.35 -14.04 10.62
C TYR A 314 4.87 -13.30 9.39
N ASN A 315 5.30 -12.05 9.58
CA ASN A 315 5.94 -11.23 8.57
C ASN A 315 7.32 -10.78 9.05
N TYR A 316 8.29 -10.90 8.17
CA TYR A 316 9.64 -10.40 8.34
C TYR A 316 9.96 -9.40 7.23
N ALA A 317 10.38 -8.22 7.61
CA ALA A 317 10.90 -7.19 6.71
C ALA A 317 12.35 -6.90 7.09
N ASP A 318 13.27 -7.04 6.14
CA ASP A 318 14.70 -6.70 6.30
C ASP A 318 15.08 -5.66 5.25
N HIS A 319 15.38 -4.46 5.72
CA HIS A 319 15.68 -3.33 4.86
C HIS A 319 17.12 -2.86 5.06
N VAL A 320 17.87 -2.76 3.97
CA VAL A 320 19.20 -2.15 3.93
C VAL A 320 19.11 -0.82 3.19
N MET A 321 19.55 0.22 3.86
CA MET A 321 19.76 1.53 3.25
C MET A 321 21.25 1.84 3.23
N ASP A 322 21.77 2.19 2.06
CA ASP A 322 23.17 2.58 1.90
C ASP A 322 23.35 3.73 0.90
N ASN A 323 24.58 4.30 0.87
CA ASN A 323 24.91 5.38 -0.04
C ASN A 323 25.98 4.99 -1.07
N TYR A 324 26.17 3.67 -1.34
CA TYR A 324 27.23 3.19 -2.22
C TYR A 324 26.80 2.12 -3.24
N SER A 325 25.71 1.39 -3.02
CA SER A 325 25.28 0.32 -3.93
C SER A 325 24.63 0.88 -5.20
N LEU A 326 23.76 1.88 -5.05
CA LEU A 326 22.98 2.47 -6.14
C LEU A 326 23.37 3.91 -6.47
N ARG A 327 24.32 4.49 -5.74
CA ARG A 327 24.87 5.83 -5.95
C ARG A 327 26.35 5.90 -5.57
N THR A 328 27.01 7.00 -5.97
CA THR A 328 28.37 7.28 -5.51
C THR A 328 28.35 7.96 -4.14
N PRO A 329 29.09 7.45 -3.16
CA PRO A 329 29.15 8.07 -1.83
C PRO A 329 29.68 9.50 -1.90
N PRO A 330 29.14 10.43 -1.10
CA PRO A 330 29.70 11.78 -0.97
C PRO A 330 31.16 11.73 -0.46
N THR A 331 32.00 12.64 -0.97
CA THR A 331 33.40 12.73 -0.54
C THR A 331 33.62 13.63 0.67
N SER A 332 32.60 14.39 1.08
CA SER A 332 32.67 15.34 2.20
C SER A 332 31.32 15.38 2.96
N GLY A 333 31.31 16.01 4.13
CA GLY A 333 30.14 16.11 5.00
C GLY A 333 29.93 14.89 5.91
N MET A 334 28.80 14.88 6.62
CA MET A 334 28.50 13.79 7.60
C MET A 334 28.28 12.43 6.96
N MET A 335 27.90 12.39 5.70
CA MET A 335 27.66 11.17 4.91
C MET A 335 28.85 10.79 4.05
N ALA A 336 30.04 11.38 4.29
CA ALA A 336 31.25 11.09 3.52
C ALA A 336 31.67 9.63 3.65
N GLY A 337 32.06 9.06 2.49
CA GLY A 337 32.43 7.66 2.35
C GLY A 337 31.26 6.69 2.42
N PRO A 338 31.50 5.39 2.15
CA PRO A 338 30.47 4.35 2.20
C PRO A 338 29.88 4.19 3.61
N ARG A 339 28.56 4.16 3.71
CA ARG A 339 27.81 3.94 4.95
C ARG A 339 26.57 3.10 4.65
N ALA A 340 26.21 2.23 5.57
CA ALA A 340 24.97 1.47 5.51
C ALA A 340 24.33 1.35 6.89
N THR A 341 23.00 1.29 6.88
CA THR A 341 22.16 0.89 8.01
C THR A 341 21.25 -0.22 7.56
N ASN A 342 21.22 -1.28 8.33
CA ASN A 342 20.34 -2.41 8.14
C ASN A 342 19.38 -2.48 9.31
N VAL A 343 18.11 -2.53 9.03
CA VAL A 343 17.01 -2.60 9.99
C VAL A 343 16.11 -3.76 9.65
N ASP A 344 15.58 -4.43 10.65
CA ASP A 344 14.57 -5.44 10.44
C ASP A 344 13.37 -5.28 11.39
N ARG A 345 12.23 -5.76 10.95
CA ARG A 345 11.01 -5.84 11.76
C ARG A 345 10.38 -7.22 11.62
N ARG A 346 10.10 -7.85 12.76
CA ARG A 346 9.48 -9.17 12.87
C ARG A 346 8.11 -9.00 13.47
N THR A 347 7.09 -9.35 12.75
CA THR A 347 5.69 -9.19 13.16
C THR A 347 5.03 -10.55 13.25
N LEU A 348 4.50 -10.89 14.42
CA LEU A 348 3.63 -12.05 14.63
C LEU A 348 2.25 -11.52 15.01
N GLY A 349 1.23 -11.94 14.28
CA GLY A 349 -0.14 -11.52 14.56
C GLY A 349 -1.14 -12.67 14.42
N GLY A 350 -2.32 -12.47 14.99
CA GLY A 350 -3.42 -13.40 14.87
C GLY A 350 -4.75 -12.72 15.16
N ARG A 351 -5.81 -13.29 14.58
CA ARG A 351 -7.19 -12.84 14.72
C ARG A 351 -8.10 -14.05 14.80
N LEU A 352 -9.11 -13.96 15.67
CA LEU A 352 -10.24 -14.89 15.75
C LEU A 352 -11.51 -14.06 15.74
N ALA A 353 -12.44 -14.34 14.82
CA ALA A 353 -13.72 -13.67 14.76
C ALA A 353 -14.85 -14.66 14.50
N ALA A 354 -16.06 -14.27 14.92
CA ALA A 354 -17.29 -15.02 14.71
C ALA A 354 -18.39 -14.08 14.24
N THR A 355 -19.15 -14.53 13.25
CA THR A 355 -20.33 -13.83 12.73
C THR A 355 -21.59 -14.54 13.20
N TRP A 356 -22.46 -13.77 13.82
CA TRP A 356 -23.72 -14.19 14.38
C TRP A 356 -24.85 -13.49 13.63
N GLN A 357 -25.87 -14.22 13.22
CA GLN A 357 -27.03 -13.69 12.54
C GLN A 357 -28.31 -14.21 13.19
N TRP A 358 -29.26 -13.32 13.44
CA TRP A 358 -30.59 -13.67 13.93
C TRP A 358 -31.60 -12.57 13.60
N SER A 359 -32.69 -12.95 12.93
CA SER A 359 -33.71 -11.98 12.45
C SER A 359 -33.04 -10.81 11.68
N ASP A 360 -33.18 -9.61 12.16
CA ASP A 360 -32.71 -8.36 11.51
C ASP A 360 -31.31 -7.93 12.01
N TYR A 361 -30.59 -8.81 12.73
CA TYR A 361 -29.30 -8.48 13.32
C TYR A 361 -28.18 -9.35 12.73
N GLU A 362 -27.07 -8.70 12.43
CA GLU A 362 -25.79 -9.36 12.20
C GLU A 362 -24.77 -8.77 13.18
N LEU A 363 -24.08 -9.64 13.90
CA LEU A 363 -23.04 -9.24 14.85
C LEU A 363 -21.73 -9.94 14.51
N VAL A 364 -20.68 -9.18 14.28
CA VAL A 364 -19.31 -9.70 14.17
C VAL A 364 -18.57 -9.40 15.47
N THR A 365 -18.06 -10.44 16.14
CA THR A 365 -17.24 -10.28 17.36
C THR A 365 -15.91 -10.94 17.20
N GLY A 366 -14.89 -10.44 17.87
CA GLY A 366 -13.60 -11.10 17.79
C GLY A 366 -12.52 -10.50 18.68
N VAL A 367 -11.38 -11.16 18.63
CA VAL A 367 -10.14 -10.72 19.28
C VAL A 367 -9.01 -10.75 18.27
N ASP A 368 -8.05 -9.86 18.42
CA ASP A 368 -6.78 -9.91 17.70
C ASP A 368 -5.59 -9.60 18.61
N ALA A 369 -4.44 -10.07 18.19
CA ALA A 369 -3.18 -9.82 18.89
C ALA A 369 -2.06 -9.62 17.86
N GLN A 370 -1.15 -8.71 18.14
CA GLN A 370 0.03 -8.50 17.34
C GLN A 370 1.22 -8.16 18.23
N THR A 371 2.37 -8.76 17.92
CA THR A 371 3.65 -8.38 18.49
C THR A 371 4.62 -8.07 17.37
N ASN A 372 5.45 -7.06 17.53
CA ASN A 372 6.52 -6.81 16.59
C ASN A 372 7.80 -6.37 17.29
N GLU A 373 8.93 -6.85 16.80
CA GLU A 373 10.26 -6.57 17.26
C GLU A 373 11.04 -5.82 16.19
N HIS A 374 11.66 -4.71 16.55
CA HIS A 374 12.54 -3.94 15.67
C HIS A 374 13.99 -4.09 16.12
N ARG A 375 14.89 -4.29 15.12
CA ARG A 375 16.33 -4.41 15.36
C ARG A 375 17.10 -3.62 14.32
N LYS A 376 18.31 -3.21 14.67
CA LYS A 376 19.21 -2.50 13.76
C LYS A 376 20.67 -2.87 13.94
N ARG A 377 21.43 -2.65 12.86
CA ARG A 377 22.89 -2.63 12.83
C ARG A 377 23.34 -1.64 11.76
N SER A 378 24.51 -1.03 11.92
CA SER A 378 25.04 -0.07 10.96
C SER A 378 26.55 -0.12 10.91
N GLY A 379 27.15 0.35 9.80
CA GLY A 379 28.57 0.34 9.59
C GLY A 379 29.05 1.44 8.65
N ALA A 380 30.28 1.90 8.85
CA ALA A 380 31.02 2.75 7.93
C ALA A 380 31.99 1.89 7.13
N GLY A 381 31.88 1.93 5.79
CA GLY A 381 32.59 1.07 4.85
C GLY A 381 31.62 0.11 4.13
N ILE A 382 32.02 -0.35 2.95
CA ILE A 382 31.21 -1.27 2.14
C ILE A 382 30.95 -2.55 2.92
N ASP A 383 29.70 -2.95 3.07
CA ASP A 383 29.22 -4.17 3.73
C ASP A 383 29.68 -4.37 5.19
N THR A 384 30.31 -3.37 5.81
CA THR A 384 30.85 -3.53 7.18
C THR A 384 29.76 -3.74 8.22
N TYR A 385 28.52 -3.27 7.98
CA TYR A 385 27.38 -3.50 8.87
C TYR A 385 27.12 -5.01 9.11
N LYS A 386 27.45 -5.88 8.14
CA LYS A 386 27.29 -7.34 8.24
C LYS A 386 28.17 -7.96 9.33
N ASN A 387 29.24 -7.28 9.74
CA ASN A 387 30.15 -7.72 10.78
C ASN A 387 29.65 -7.41 12.19
N PHE A 388 28.57 -6.64 12.32
CA PHE A 388 27.97 -6.27 13.60
C PHE A 388 26.76 -7.15 13.92
N SER A 389 26.61 -7.49 15.19
CA SER A 389 25.43 -8.18 15.68
C SER A 389 24.20 -7.28 15.56
N TRP A 390 23.04 -7.89 15.36
CA TRP A 390 21.76 -7.22 15.48
C TRP A 390 21.54 -6.70 16.90
N ASN A 391 21.12 -5.46 17.02
CA ASN A 391 20.72 -4.84 18.28
C ASN A 391 19.21 -4.61 18.24
N LYS A 392 18.48 -5.26 19.14
CA LYS A 392 17.08 -4.95 19.39
C LYS A 392 17.01 -3.55 19.96
N ASP A 393 16.16 -2.69 19.41
CA ASP A 393 15.98 -1.33 19.91
C ASP A 393 14.54 -1.03 20.33
N ALA A 394 13.57 -1.81 19.82
CA ALA A 394 12.18 -1.67 20.25
C ALA A 394 11.41 -2.98 20.16
N ASP A 395 10.35 -3.11 20.97
CA ASP A 395 9.25 -4.01 20.69
C ASP A 395 7.90 -3.37 21.02
N PHE A 396 6.84 -3.90 20.35
CA PHE A 396 5.49 -3.45 20.46
C PHE A 396 4.54 -4.63 20.62
N HIS A 397 3.50 -4.44 21.41
CA HIS A 397 2.43 -5.40 21.60
C HIS A 397 1.09 -4.70 21.47
N ASN A 398 0.15 -5.34 20.81
CA ASN A 398 -1.24 -4.90 20.76
C ASN A 398 -2.17 -6.07 20.96
N TYR A 399 -3.21 -5.90 21.77
CA TYR A 399 -4.28 -6.88 22.02
C TYR A 399 -5.61 -6.16 21.90
N GLY A 400 -6.48 -6.62 21.01
CA GLY A 400 -7.76 -6.00 20.72
C GLY A 400 -8.93 -6.93 20.97
N LEU A 401 -10.03 -6.36 21.46
CA LEU A 401 -11.35 -6.98 21.55
C LEU A 401 -12.33 -6.07 20.80
N PHE A 402 -13.14 -6.64 19.91
CA PHE A 402 -14.07 -5.84 19.10
C PHE A 402 -15.42 -6.54 18.91
N GLY A 403 -16.43 -5.70 18.60
CA GLY A 403 -17.73 -6.14 18.16
C GLY A 403 -18.38 -5.06 17.30
N GLU A 404 -18.95 -5.47 16.15
CA GLU A 404 -19.67 -4.63 15.22
C GLU A 404 -21.03 -5.24 14.91
N LEU A 405 -22.09 -4.46 15.15
CA LEU A 405 -23.48 -4.87 15.01
C LEU A 405 -24.14 -4.08 13.88
N THR A 406 -24.70 -4.80 12.93
CA THR A 406 -25.62 -4.29 11.93
C THR A 406 -27.06 -4.66 12.33
N ARG A 407 -27.97 -3.69 12.31
CA ARG A 407 -29.40 -3.90 12.50
C ARG A 407 -30.15 -3.32 11.33
N ASN A 408 -30.88 -4.14 10.59
CA ASN A 408 -31.87 -3.70 9.62
C ASN A 408 -33.12 -3.24 10.40
N LEU A 409 -33.51 -1.98 10.24
CA LEU A 409 -34.68 -1.39 10.91
C LEU A 409 -35.95 -1.69 10.11
N ASP A 410 -35.83 -1.65 8.80
CA ASP A 410 -36.81 -1.98 7.78
C ASP A 410 -36.05 -2.29 6.47
N ASP A 411 -36.79 -2.46 5.37
CA ASP A 411 -36.23 -2.81 4.06
C ASP A 411 -35.32 -1.70 3.48
N ASP A 412 -35.52 -0.45 3.93
CA ASP A 412 -34.85 0.73 3.39
C ASP A 412 -33.80 1.33 4.36
N SER A 413 -33.71 0.84 5.61
CA SER A 413 -32.91 1.50 6.64
C SER A 413 -32.13 0.52 7.49
N ARG A 414 -30.86 0.88 7.79
CA ARG A 414 -30.03 0.11 8.73
C ARG A 414 -29.19 1.02 9.62
N VAL A 415 -28.91 0.52 10.79
CA VAL A 415 -27.97 1.10 11.75
C VAL A 415 -26.80 0.14 11.94
N ILE A 416 -25.58 0.64 11.79
CA ILE A 416 -24.35 -0.10 12.01
C ILE A 416 -23.61 0.60 13.15
N GLY A 417 -23.17 -0.17 14.16
CA GLY A 417 -22.40 0.39 15.25
C GLY A 417 -21.40 -0.62 15.79
N GLY A 418 -20.24 -0.12 16.21
CA GLY A 418 -19.18 -0.97 16.72
C GLY A 418 -18.43 -0.34 17.89
N ALA A 419 -17.84 -1.22 18.70
CA ALA A 419 -16.95 -0.85 19.78
C ALA A 419 -15.72 -1.76 19.80
N ARG A 420 -14.57 -1.16 20.11
CA ARG A 420 -13.28 -1.85 20.21
C ARG A 420 -12.49 -1.30 21.39
N LEU A 421 -11.76 -2.18 22.07
CA LEU A 421 -10.79 -1.81 23.08
C LEU A 421 -9.46 -2.48 22.75
N ASP A 422 -8.42 -1.69 22.59
CA ASP A 422 -7.07 -2.15 22.41
C ASP A 422 -6.21 -1.85 23.64
N HIS A 423 -5.32 -2.78 24.00
CA HIS A 423 -4.20 -2.54 24.89
C HIS A 423 -2.93 -2.56 24.09
N ALA A 424 -2.28 -1.40 23.95
CA ALA A 424 -1.05 -1.24 23.21
C ALA A 424 0.12 -0.92 24.15
N ALA A 425 1.28 -1.53 23.91
CA ALA A 425 2.49 -1.32 24.70
C ALA A 425 3.72 -1.24 23.81
N ALA A 426 4.72 -0.47 24.23
CA ALA A 426 6.05 -0.39 23.62
C ALA A 426 7.15 -0.42 24.68
N LYS A 427 8.29 -0.97 24.31
CA LYS A 427 9.50 -0.97 25.12
C LYS A 427 10.72 -0.50 24.32
N ASP A 428 11.47 0.40 24.94
CA ASP A 428 12.75 0.89 24.42
C ASP A 428 13.89 -0.02 24.90
N TYR A 429 14.58 -0.69 23.99
CA TYR A 429 15.72 -1.55 24.26
C TYR A 429 17.05 -0.89 23.93
N ARG A 430 17.07 0.38 23.54
CA ARG A 430 18.33 1.09 23.31
C ARG A 430 19.18 1.10 24.57
N SER A 431 20.48 1.03 24.40
CA SER A 431 21.45 1.07 25.53
C SER A 431 21.72 2.47 26.04
N THR A 432 21.34 3.51 25.30
CA THR A 432 21.57 4.91 25.59
C THR A 432 20.38 5.76 25.16
N GLY A 433 20.22 6.91 25.81
CA GLY A 433 19.12 7.83 25.56
C GLY A 433 18.26 8.01 26.81
N PRO A 434 17.41 9.06 26.86
CA PRO A 434 16.64 9.38 28.06
C PRO A 434 15.58 8.31 28.41
N SER A 435 15.09 7.55 27.43
CA SER A 435 14.09 6.49 27.61
C SER A 435 14.67 5.06 27.57
N ALA A 436 16.00 4.91 27.60
CA ALA A 436 16.65 3.61 27.51
C ALA A 436 16.18 2.65 28.60
N GLY A 437 15.55 1.54 28.20
CA GLY A 437 15.00 0.52 29.10
C GLY A 437 13.56 0.79 29.55
N ASP A 438 12.98 1.93 29.23
CA ASP A 438 11.62 2.30 29.61
C ASP A 438 10.56 1.49 28.83
N SER A 439 9.39 1.36 29.45
CA SER A 439 8.20 0.78 28.84
C SER A 439 7.01 1.71 29.03
N ARG A 440 6.11 1.71 28.06
CA ARG A 440 4.84 2.44 28.17
C ARG A 440 3.70 1.61 27.60
N SER A 441 2.49 1.85 28.08
CA SER A 441 1.27 1.23 27.55
C SER A 441 0.07 2.14 27.70
N ASP A 442 -0.91 1.99 26.81
CA ASP A 442 -2.15 2.73 26.82
C ASP A 442 -3.33 1.81 26.46
N ASN A 443 -4.52 2.12 26.96
CA ASN A 443 -5.77 1.51 26.55
C ASN A 443 -6.49 2.45 25.60
N LEU A 444 -6.86 1.95 24.43
CA LEU A 444 -7.33 2.72 23.29
C LEU A 444 -8.77 2.32 22.94
N PRO A 445 -9.81 2.95 23.55
CA PRO A 445 -11.19 2.72 23.16
C PRO A 445 -11.47 3.37 21.81
N SER A 446 -12.18 2.63 20.94
CA SER A 446 -12.65 3.09 19.64
C SER A 446 -14.11 2.65 19.44
N GLY A 447 -14.85 3.36 18.60
CA GLY A 447 -16.21 2.98 18.28
C GLY A 447 -16.84 3.92 17.26
N PHE A 448 -17.93 3.48 16.66
CA PHE A 448 -18.69 4.29 15.71
C PHE A 448 -20.18 3.95 15.77
N LEU A 449 -20.97 4.84 15.20
CA LEU A 449 -22.37 4.63 14.91
C LEU A 449 -22.69 5.26 13.56
N ARG A 450 -23.30 4.48 12.66
CA ARG A 450 -23.68 4.89 11.31
C ARG A 450 -25.13 4.52 11.02
N TYR A 451 -25.85 5.42 10.40
CA TYR A 451 -27.18 5.21 9.86
C TYR A 451 -27.13 5.32 8.35
N GLU A 452 -27.74 4.38 7.67
CA GLU A 452 -27.89 4.33 6.22
C GLU A 452 -29.36 4.19 5.87
N HIS A 453 -29.79 4.88 4.79
CA HIS A 453 -31.19 4.92 4.36
C HIS A 453 -31.30 5.01 2.84
N ASP A 454 -32.06 4.09 2.26
CA ASP A 454 -32.42 4.11 0.86
C ASP A 454 -33.62 5.04 0.67
N LEU A 455 -33.42 6.09 -0.15
CA LEU A 455 -34.41 7.16 -0.32
C LEU A 455 -35.54 6.69 -1.24
N GLN A 456 -36.77 6.58 -0.74
CA GLN A 456 -37.91 6.13 -1.54
C GLN A 456 -38.27 7.05 -2.72
N SER A 457 -37.92 8.33 -2.64
CA SER A 457 -38.19 9.32 -3.71
C SER A 457 -37.10 9.44 -4.75
N LEU A 458 -35.91 8.90 -4.49
CA LEU A 458 -34.73 8.91 -5.35
C LEU A 458 -34.04 7.56 -5.24
N PRO A 459 -33.51 7.00 -6.33
CA PRO A 459 -32.72 5.77 -6.29
C PRO A 459 -31.33 6.05 -5.72
N ALA A 460 -31.29 6.39 -4.43
CA ALA A 460 -30.11 6.82 -3.76
C ALA A 460 -30.08 6.35 -2.29
N THR A 461 -28.92 5.95 -1.82
CA THR A 461 -28.63 5.63 -0.43
C THR A 461 -27.92 6.81 0.22
N ALA A 462 -28.49 7.33 1.29
CA ALA A 462 -27.86 8.36 2.13
C ALA A 462 -27.27 7.74 3.40
N TYR A 463 -26.18 8.30 3.90
CA TYR A 463 -25.61 7.88 5.18
C TYR A 463 -25.12 9.05 6.01
N VAL A 464 -25.10 8.84 7.33
CA VAL A 464 -24.41 9.67 8.30
C VAL A 464 -23.77 8.77 9.37
N GLY A 465 -22.51 9.01 9.70
CA GLY A 465 -21.77 8.21 10.67
C GLY A 465 -20.87 9.07 11.55
N LEU A 466 -20.86 8.80 12.84
CA LEU A 466 -19.95 9.39 13.82
C LEU A 466 -18.99 8.30 14.30
N GLY A 467 -17.69 8.51 14.09
CA GLY A 467 -16.64 7.58 14.52
C GLY A 467 -15.66 8.23 15.47
N HIS A 468 -15.16 7.44 16.41
CA HIS A 468 -14.05 7.77 17.29
C HIS A 468 -13.05 6.64 17.30
N THR A 469 -11.78 6.95 17.06
CA THR A 469 -10.68 5.98 17.11
C THR A 469 -9.47 6.55 17.80
N GLN A 470 -8.71 5.68 18.47
CA GLN A 470 -7.43 6.02 19.08
C GLN A 470 -6.32 5.18 18.51
N ARG A 471 -5.13 5.77 18.37
CA ARG A 471 -3.95 5.17 17.78
C ARG A 471 -2.75 5.34 18.70
N PHE A 472 -2.08 4.24 19.04
CA PHE A 472 -0.78 4.28 19.70
C PHE A 472 0.28 4.81 18.72
N PRO A 473 1.26 5.59 19.17
CA PRO A 473 2.38 6.03 18.31
C PRO A 473 3.17 4.83 17.79
N ASP A 474 3.54 4.85 16.52
CA ASP A 474 4.35 3.80 15.90
C ASP A 474 5.85 3.99 16.14
N TYR A 475 6.65 3.02 15.74
CA TYR A 475 8.10 3.01 15.85
C TYR A 475 8.75 4.31 15.36
N TRP A 476 8.40 4.75 14.16
CA TRP A 476 8.99 5.94 13.55
C TRP A 476 8.62 7.24 14.28
N GLU A 477 7.50 7.31 14.98
CA GLU A 477 7.12 8.46 15.81
C GLU A 477 7.87 8.48 17.14
N LEU A 478 8.01 7.32 17.79
CA LEU A 478 8.65 7.20 19.10
C LEU A 478 10.18 7.25 19.03
N PHE A 479 10.78 6.77 17.93
CA PHE A 479 12.23 6.61 17.84
C PHE A 479 12.92 7.55 16.84
N SER A 480 12.16 8.24 15.97
CA SER A 480 12.67 9.29 15.07
C SER A 480 12.14 10.69 15.41
N GLY A 481 11.21 10.80 16.35
CA GLY A 481 10.59 12.04 16.80
C GLY A 481 11.42 12.86 17.80
N GLY A 482 12.74 12.61 17.92
CA GLY A 482 13.60 13.28 18.89
C GLY A 482 13.86 12.46 20.15
N ALA A 483 14.73 12.99 21.03
CA ALA A 483 15.22 12.25 22.21
C ALA A 483 14.11 11.89 23.22
N ASP A 484 13.14 12.79 23.40
CA ASP A 484 12.09 12.67 24.41
C ASP A 484 10.76 12.13 23.84
N ALA A 485 10.70 11.79 22.54
CA ALA A 485 9.46 11.37 21.88
C ALA A 485 8.85 10.12 22.52
N PHE A 486 9.69 9.14 22.90
CA PHE A 486 9.20 7.92 23.54
C PHE A 486 8.44 8.21 24.85
N ALA A 487 8.87 9.18 25.64
CA ALA A 487 8.25 9.54 26.90
C ALA A 487 7.02 10.47 26.73
N ASN A 488 7.08 11.39 25.76
CA ASN A 488 6.16 12.53 25.72
C ASN A 488 5.05 12.40 24.69
N VAL A 489 5.29 11.74 23.54
CA VAL A 489 4.29 11.63 22.46
C VAL A 489 3.11 10.76 22.92
N GLN A 490 1.90 11.33 22.91
CA GLN A 490 0.67 10.69 23.35
C GLN A 490 -0.05 9.98 22.19
N PRO A 491 -0.94 9.00 22.47
CA PRO A 491 -1.82 8.42 21.48
C PRO A 491 -2.72 9.46 20.82
N GLU A 492 -2.85 9.41 19.50
CA GLU A 492 -3.79 10.24 18.75
C GLU A 492 -5.23 9.79 18.97
N LYS A 493 -6.17 10.77 18.98
CA LYS A 493 -7.59 10.54 19.19
C LYS A 493 -8.36 11.30 18.10
N THR A 494 -8.91 10.58 17.15
CA THR A 494 -9.70 11.13 16.04
C THR A 494 -11.18 10.95 16.32
N THR A 495 -11.95 12.03 16.24
CA THR A 495 -13.42 12.00 16.23
C THR A 495 -13.89 12.66 14.95
N GLN A 496 -14.68 11.94 14.15
CA GLN A 496 -15.05 12.37 12.81
C GLN A 496 -16.53 12.06 12.53
N LEU A 497 -17.22 13.03 11.94
CA LEU A 497 -18.52 12.87 11.34
C LEU A 497 -18.36 12.75 9.83
N ASP A 498 -18.87 11.65 9.28
CA ASP A 498 -18.92 11.36 7.85
C ASP A 498 -20.38 11.37 7.39
N PHE A 499 -20.63 11.88 6.18
CA PHE A 499 -21.94 11.84 5.55
C PHE A 499 -21.81 11.84 4.04
N GLY A 500 -22.80 11.29 3.36
CA GLY A 500 -22.80 11.27 1.90
C GLY A 500 -24.01 10.59 1.30
N LEU A 501 -23.92 10.46 -0.01
CA LEU A 501 -24.98 9.96 -0.87
C LEU A 501 -24.38 9.12 -1.99
N GLN A 502 -25.03 8.01 -2.31
CA GLN A 502 -24.78 7.23 -3.51
C GLN A 502 -26.07 7.16 -4.33
N TYR A 503 -26.00 7.48 -5.61
CA TYR A 503 -27.11 7.50 -6.54
C TYR A 503 -26.81 6.61 -7.73
N SER A 504 -27.77 5.76 -8.14
CA SER A 504 -27.64 4.91 -9.33
C SER A 504 -29.01 4.78 -10.02
N GLN A 505 -29.16 5.39 -11.19
CA GLN A 505 -30.35 5.23 -12.03
C GLN A 505 -30.04 5.46 -13.50
N GLY A 506 -30.43 4.51 -14.32
CA GLY A 506 -30.32 4.62 -15.77
C GLY A 506 -28.87 4.79 -16.23
N PRO A 507 -28.52 5.89 -16.94
CA PRO A 507 -27.16 6.11 -17.42
C PRO A 507 -26.23 6.75 -16.38
N LEU A 508 -26.71 7.15 -15.18
CA LEU A 508 -25.98 7.92 -14.19
C LEU A 508 -25.72 7.10 -12.92
N ASP A 509 -24.47 6.91 -12.59
CA ASP A 509 -23.98 6.50 -11.27
C ASP A 509 -23.19 7.67 -10.67
N ALA A 510 -23.56 8.12 -9.47
CA ALA A 510 -22.90 9.24 -8.82
C ALA A 510 -22.81 9.01 -7.31
N TRP A 511 -21.78 9.58 -6.71
CA TRP A 511 -21.58 9.53 -5.27
C TRP A 511 -20.92 10.80 -4.75
N ALA A 512 -21.20 11.12 -3.51
CA ALA A 512 -20.52 12.17 -2.79
C ALA A 512 -20.32 11.74 -1.33
N SER A 513 -19.16 12.03 -0.78
CA SER A 513 -18.85 11.86 0.63
C SER A 513 -18.18 13.11 1.17
N ALA A 514 -18.51 13.50 2.39
CA ALA A 514 -17.87 14.61 3.07
C ALA A 514 -17.63 14.25 4.54
N TYR A 515 -16.62 14.87 5.13
CA TYR A 515 -16.24 14.63 6.49
C TYR A 515 -15.82 15.90 7.21
N VAL A 516 -16.02 15.93 8.52
CA VAL A 516 -15.48 16.92 9.43
C VAL A 516 -15.02 16.23 10.72
N GLY A 517 -13.81 16.51 11.15
CA GLY A 517 -13.22 15.83 12.30
C GLY A 517 -12.29 16.71 13.13
N GLN A 518 -12.08 16.26 14.35
CA GLN A 518 -11.08 16.76 15.26
C GLN A 518 -10.11 15.64 15.61
N VAL A 519 -8.82 15.92 15.54
CA VAL A 519 -7.77 15.02 16.00
C VAL A 519 -7.09 15.69 17.19
N ARG A 520 -7.30 15.13 18.37
CA ARG A 520 -6.57 15.51 19.58
C ARG A 520 -5.27 14.73 19.63
N ASP A 521 -4.24 15.37 20.15
CA ASP A 521 -2.91 14.78 20.27
C ASP A 521 -2.35 14.33 18.90
N TYR A 522 -2.68 15.03 17.79
CA TYR A 522 -2.12 14.75 16.46
C TYR A 522 -0.60 14.83 16.51
N ILE A 523 0.09 13.78 16.06
CA ILE A 523 1.56 13.71 16.09
C ILE A 523 2.10 14.45 14.87
N LEU A 524 2.75 15.59 15.13
CA LEU A 524 3.32 16.48 14.12
C LEU A 524 4.84 16.51 14.25
N PHE A 525 5.56 16.35 13.12
CA PHE A 525 6.99 16.54 13.05
C PHE A 525 7.33 17.98 12.72
N SER A 526 8.27 18.54 13.49
CA SER A 526 8.89 19.85 13.27
C SER A 526 10.36 19.67 12.96
N TYR A 527 10.85 20.37 11.95
CA TYR A 527 12.24 20.31 11.49
C TYR A 527 12.95 21.61 11.78
N GLN A 528 14.12 21.50 12.37
CA GLN A 528 15.00 22.64 12.66
C GLN A 528 16.36 22.40 12.04
N THR A 529 16.89 23.42 11.37
CA THR A 529 18.26 23.41 10.87
C THR A 529 19.10 24.32 11.76
N ASN A 530 20.13 23.77 12.40
CA ASN A 530 21.02 24.55 13.25
C ASN A 530 21.98 25.43 12.41
N MET A 531 22.72 26.32 13.07
CA MET A 531 23.68 27.22 12.42
C MET A 531 24.83 26.49 11.68
N MET A 532 25.00 25.19 11.89
CA MET A 532 25.97 24.35 11.17
C MET A 532 25.31 23.58 10.00
N GLY A 533 24.06 23.89 9.63
CA GLY A 533 23.35 23.24 8.54
C GLY A 533 22.84 21.81 8.85
N MET A 534 22.89 21.39 10.13
CA MET A 534 22.39 20.08 10.52
C MET A 534 20.88 20.18 10.80
N SER A 535 20.10 19.36 10.10
CA SER A 535 18.66 19.22 10.34
C SER A 535 18.40 18.19 11.43
N SER A 536 17.53 18.55 12.37
CA SER A 536 16.96 17.65 13.38
C SER A 536 15.45 17.71 13.31
N SER A 537 14.77 16.63 13.67
CA SER A 537 13.32 16.60 13.79
C SER A 537 12.89 16.31 15.21
N SER A 538 11.75 16.86 15.62
CA SER A 538 11.03 16.50 16.84
C SER A 538 9.59 16.17 16.49
N ALA A 539 8.99 15.23 17.23
CA ALA A 539 7.58 14.91 17.15
C ALA A 539 6.88 15.42 18.41
N ASP A 540 5.83 16.21 18.23
CA ASP A 540 5.05 16.79 19.29
C ASP A 540 3.56 16.56 19.04
N ASN A 541 2.76 16.50 20.11
CA ASN A 541 1.31 16.44 19.99
C ASN A 541 0.71 17.83 19.86
N ILE A 542 -0.22 17.98 18.92
CA ILE A 542 -1.03 19.19 18.70
C ILE A 542 -2.50 18.81 18.58
N ASP A 543 -3.39 19.77 18.67
CA ASP A 543 -4.79 19.59 18.29
C ASP A 543 -4.98 20.02 16.82
N ALA A 544 -5.63 19.19 16.02
CA ALA A 544 -5.91 19.47 14.62
C ALA A 544 -7.41 19.39 14.31
N ARG A 545 -7.85 20.16 13.31
CA ARG A 545 -9.16 20.02 12.67
C ARG A 545 -8.96 19.63 11.22
N ILE A 546 -9.76 18.69 10.77
CA ILE A 546 -9.74 18.18 9.40
C ILE A 546 -11.15 18.23 8.82
N MET A 547 -11.26 18.57 7.54
CA MET A 547 -12.51 18.48 6.79
C MET A 547 -12.23 18.32 5.30
N GLY A 548 -13.21 17.87 4.56
CA GLY A 548 -13.10 17.70 3.13
C GLY A 548 -14.17 16.81 2.56
N GLY A 549 -13.93 16.29 1.37
CA GLY A 549 -14.82 15.36 0.73
C GLY A 549 -14.35 14.96 -0.64
N GLU A 550 -14.97 13.93 -1.14
CA GLU A 550 -14.80 13.40 -2.48
C GLU A 550 -16.17 13.27 -3.14
N LEU A 551 -16.21 13.49 -4.44
CA LEU A 551 -17.39 13.18 -5.25
C LEU A 551 -16.95 12.57 -6.57
N GLY A 552 -17.83 11.78 -7.17
CA GLY A 552 -17.61 11.18 -8.46
C GLY A 552 -18.92 10.87 -9.16
N ALA A 553 -18.85 10.82 -10.47
CA ALA A 553 -19.98 10.42 -11.31
C ALA A 553 -19.48 9.72 -12.57
N THR A 554 -20.21 8.70 -12.99
CA THR A 554 -20.08 8.07 -14.29
C THR A 554 -21.39 8.24 -15.03
N TYR A 555 -21.33 8.71 -16.29
CA TYR A 555 -22.50 8.91 -17.12
C TYR A 555 -22.33 8.23 -18.48
N ARG A 556 -23.26 7.35 -18.83
CA ARG A 556 -23.31 6.69 -20.14
C ARG A 556 -23.97 7.61 -21.16
N LEU A 557 -23.14 8.26 -21.98
CA LEU A 557 -23.58 9.18 -23.04
C LEU A 557 -24.33 8.45 -24.18
N SER A 558 -23.92 7.21 -24.45
CA SER A 558 -24.50 6.30 -25.44
C SER A 558 -24.06 4.87 -25.14
N PRO A 559 -24.55 3.83 -25.88
CA PRO A 559 -24.09 2.46 -25.66
C PRO A 559 -22.56 2.26 -25.75
N ASN A 560 -21.86 3.13 -26.48
CA ASN A 560 -20.43 3.01 -26.71
C ASN A 560 -19.60 4.08 -25.99
N TRP A 561 -20.21 5.14 -25.44
CA TRP A 561 -19.51 6.25 -24.83
C TRP A 561 -19.92 6.43 -23.38
N LYS A 562 -18.95 6.47 -22.50
CA LYS A 562 -19.12 6.86 -21.09
C LYS A 562 -18.14 7.96 -20.70
N THR A 563 -18.54 8.81 -19.79
CA THR A 563 -17.66 9.80 -19.14
C THR A 563 -17.69 9.56 -17.65
N ASP A 564 -16.54 9.71 -17.01
CA ASP A 564 -16.40 9.70 -15.57
C ASP A 564 -15.73 10.98 -15.11
N ALA A 565 -16.15 11.49 -13.97
CA ALA A 565 -15.56 12.66 -13.36
C ALA A 565 -15.43 12.43 -11.85
N SER A 566 -14.36 12.95 -11.26
CA SER A 566 -14.21 12.96 -9.80
C SER A 566 -13.54 14.24 -9.32
N LEU A 567 -13.82 14.61 -8.07
CA LEU A 567 -13.21 15.74 -7.38
C LEU A 567 -12.89 15.30 -5.95
N ALA A 568 -11.70 15.67 -5.45
CA ALA A 568 -11.28 15.40 -4.08
C ALA A 568 -10.66 16.65 -3.45
N TYR A 569 -11.02 16.92 -2.20
CA TYR A 569 -10.48 18.06 -1.45
C TYR A 569 -10.27 17.68 0.02
N ALA A 570 -9.12 18.05 0.56
CA ALA A 570 -8.81 17.91 1.97
C ALA A 570 -8.30 19.24 2.54
N TRP A 571 -8.76 19.56 3.74
CA TRP A 571 -8.37 20.75 4.47
C TRP A 571 -8.01 20.39 5.89
N GLY A 572 -6.91 20.95 6.39
CA GLY A 572 -6.46 20.76 7.76
C GLY A 572 -5.99 22.06 8.40
N LYS A 573 -6.15 22.17 9.72
CA LYS A 573 -5.68 23.26 10.54
C LYS A 573 -5.10 22.72 11.85
N ASN A 574 -3.89 23.16 12.18
CA ASN A 574 -3.34 23.05 13.53
C ASN A 574 -4.09 24.04 14.43
N SER A 575 -4.89 23.54 15.35
CA SER A 575 -5.71 24.38 16.26
C SER A 575 -4.89 24.92 17.41
N SER A 576 -3.72 24.34 17.72
CA SER A 576 -2.86 24.75 18.82
C SER A 576 -2.16 26.09 18.55
N ASP A 577 -1.75 26.34 17.30
CA ASP A 577 -1.07 27.57 16.88
C ASP A 577 -1.87 28.40 15.86
N GLY A 578 -2.91 27.84 15.27
CA GLY A 578 -3.78 28.51 14.30
C GLY A 578 -3.29 28.43 12.86
N GLU A 579 -2.18 27.76 12.57
CA GLU A 579 -1.58 27.59 11.25
C GLU A 579 -2.29 26.51 10.41
N ALA A 580 -1.88 26.38 9.15
CA ALA A 580 -2.30 25.26 8.32
C ALA A 580 -1.73 23.94 8.87
N LEU A 581 -2.45 22.84 8.70
CA LEU A 581 -1.84 21.52 8.87
C LEU A 581 -0.96 21.26 7.65
N PRO A 582 0.31 20.83 7.84
CA PRO A 582 1.22 20.62 6.73
C PRO A 582 0.86 19.37 5.92
N GLN A 583 1.42 19.27 4.71
CA GLN A 583 1.29 18.12 3.81
C GLN A 583 -0.17 17.79 3.45
N MET A 584 -1.03 18.82 3.38
CA MET A 584 -2.39 18.66 2.90
C MET A 584 -2.42 18.67 1.38
N PRO A 585 -3.00 17.64 0.72
CA PRO A 585 -3.10 17.59 -0.74
C PRO A 585 -3.96 18.75 -1.26
N PRO A 586 -3.64 19.33 -2.43
CA PRO A 586 -4.46 20.32 -3.09
C PRO A 586 -5.77 19.74 -3.62
N LEU A 587 -6.70 20.61 -4.03
CA LEU A 587 -7.90 20.20 -4.75
C LEU A 587 -7.50 19.51 -6.07
N GLU A 588 -8.02 18.31 -6.30
CA GLU A 588 -7.79 17.50 -7.49
C GLU A 588 -9.10 17.18 -8.19
N GLY A 589 -9.13 17.33 -9.52
CA GLY A 589 -10.20 16.91 -10.39
C GLY A 589 -9.70 15.96 -11.47
N ARG A 590 -10.50 14.97 -11.83
CA ARG A 590 -10.27 14.03 -12.94
C ARG A 590 -11.49 14.00 -13.84
N LEU A 591 -11.25 13.95 -15.14
CA LEU A 591 -12.28 13.81 -16.15
C LEU A 591 -11.84 12.76 -17.17
N GLY A 592 -12.60 11.68 -17.26
CA GLY A 592 -12.39 10.58 -18.18
C GLY A 592 -13.44 10.57 -19.27
N LEU A 593 -13.05 10.19 -20.48
CA LEU A 593 -13.94 9.88 -21.59
C LEU A 593 -13.50 8.55 -22.20
N THR A 594 -14.38 7.56 -22.19
CA THR A 594 -14.11 6.21 -22.69
C THR A 594 -15.06 5.86 -23.83
N TYR A 595 -14.48 5.28 -24.87
CA TYR A 595 -15.18 4.63 -25.97
C TYR A 595 -14.97 3.14 -25.94
N GLU A 596 -16.04 2.35 -25.99
CA GLU A 596 -16.00 0.88 -26.01
C GLU A 596 -16.91 0.38 -27.12
N GLN A 597 -16.38 -0.49 -28.00
CA GLN A 597 -17.15 -1.13 -29.04
C GLN A 597 -16.59 -2.52 -29.39
N GLY A 598 -17.34 -3.56 -29.05
CA GLY A 598 -16.90 -4.95 -29.25
C GLY A 598 -15.57 -5.19 -28.48
N ASP A 599 -14.55 -5.58 -29.23
CA ASP A 599 -13.24 -5.92 -28.67
C ASP A 599 -12.29 -4.71 -28.54
N TRP A 600 -12.75 -3.49 -28.82
CA TRP A 600 -11.94 -2.28 -28.77
C TRP A 600 -12.38 -1.36 -27.64
N SER A 601 -11.41 -0.80 -26.94
CA SER A 601 -11.62 0.37 -26.09
C SER A 601 -10.56 1.44 -26.34
N ALA A 602 -10.94 2.70 -26.13
CA ALA A 602 -10.04 3.83 -26.11
C ALA A 602 -10.52 4.83 -25.07
N ALA A 603 -9.61 5.42 -24.30
CA ALA A 603 -9.98 6.42 -23.31
C ALA A 603 -8.95 7.55 -23.22
N GLY A 604 -9.45 8.72 -22.82
CA GLY A 604 -8.65 9.86 -22.43
C GLY A 604 -8.95 10.24 -20.99
N LEU A 605 -7.92 10.60 -20.23
CA LEU A 605 -8.01 11.08 -18.86
C LEU A 605 -7.34 12.45 -18.76
N TRP A 606 -8.07 13.43 -18.25
CA TRP A 606 -7.51 14.75 -17.89
C TRP A 606 -7.53 14.87 -16.37
N ARG A 607 -6.35 15.03 -15.78
CA ARG A 607 -6.13 15.27 -14.36
C ARG A 607 -5.73 16.73 -14.16
N VAL A 608 -6.42 17.43 -13.26
CA VAL A 608 -6.20 18.84 -12.93
C VAL A 608 -6.03 18.97 -11.43
N VAL A 609 -4.93 19.59 -11.02
CA VAL A 609 -4.58 19.82 -9.62
C VAL A 609 -4.41 21.30 -9.40
N ALA A 610 -5.05 21.84 -8.37
CA ALA A 610 -4.96 23.25 -8.01
C ALA A 610 -3.61 23.56 -7.34
N ALA A 611 -3.25 24.84 -7.28
CA ALA A 611 -2.14 25.29 -6.44
C ALA A 611 -2.45 25.04 -4.95
N GLN A 612 -1.41 24.69 -4.19
CA GLN A 612 -1.50 24.62 -2.72
C GLN A 612 -0.70 25.76 -2.09
N ASN A 613 -1.43 26.72 -1.53
CA ASN A 613 -0.86 27.91 -0.90
C ASN A 613 -0.99 27.87 0.63
N ARG A 614 -1.55 26.78 1.17
CA ARG A 614 -1.69 26.60 2.63
C ARG A 614 -0.62 25.62 3.09
N VAL A 615 0.50 26.16 3.51
CA VAL A 615 1.68 25.42 3.94
C VAL A 615 2.04 25.79 5.38
N ALA A 616 2.74 24.90 6.06
CA ALA A 616 3.38 25.12 7.36
C ALA A 616 4.87 24.76 7.23
N GLU A 617 5.67 25.71 6.79
CA GLU A 617 7.08 25.50 6.49
C GLU A 617 7.84 24.86 7.65
N GLY A 618 8.66 23.86 7.34
CA GLY A 618 9.44 23.13 8.33
C GLY A 618 8.63 22.17 9.19
N LYS A 619 7.31 22.01 8.96
CA LYS A 619 6.45 21.03 9.63
C LYS A 619 5.99 19.95 8.65
N GLY A 620 5.72 18.74 9.14
CA GLY A 620 5.29 17.64 8.28
C GLY A 620 5.22 16.29 9.01
N ASN A 621 5.81 15.30 8.39
CA ASN A 621 5.90 13.93 8.92
C ASN A 621 7.36 13.43 8.87
N VAL A 622 7.63 12.21 9.26
CA VAL A 622 9.00 11.65 9.29
C VAL A 622 9.64 11.56 7.88
N THR A 623 8.82 11.54 6.84
CA THR A 623 9.25 11.33 5.45
C THR A 623 9.50 12.64 4.72
N SER A 624 8.68 13.66 4.96
CA SER A 624 8.69 14.93 4.25
C SER A 624 8.10 16.05 5.10
N LYS A 625 8.36 17.29 4.69
CA LYS A 625 7.87 18.52 5.32
C LYS A 625 7.39 19.50 4.26
N ASP A 626 6.57 20.45 4.65
CA ASP A 626 6.32 21.63 3.84
C ASP A 626 7.57 22.51 3.80
N PHE A 627 7.95 22.97 2.62
CA PHE A 627 9.07 23.85 2.41
C PHE A 627 8.74 25.02 1.46
N ASP A 628 7.63 24.94 0.71
CA ASP A 628 7.10 26.00 -0.14
C ASP A 628 5.67 25.69 -0.60
N GLU A 629 4.98 26.66 -1.13
CA GLU A 629 3.74 26.51 -1.89
C GLU A 629 4.00 25.65 -3.14
N SER A 630 2.96 25.09 -3.75
CA SER A 630 3.07 24.36 -5.01
C SER A 630 2.13 24.92 -6.07
N SER A 631 2.62 25.03 -7.31
CA SER A 631 1.82 25.44 -8.45
C SER A 631 0.82 24.37 -8.86
N GLY A 632 -0.35 24.79 -9.35
CA GLY A 632 -1.30 23.90 -9.98
C GLY A 632 -0.81 23.41 -11.35
N PHE A 633 -1.32 22.25 -11.76
CA PHE A 633 -0.99 21.66 -13.06
C PHE A 633 -2.18 20.91 -13.68
N GLY A 634 -2.06 20.62 -14.96
CA GLY A 634 -2.97 19.73 -15.67
C GLY A 634 -2.18 18.80 -16.57
N VAL A 635 -2.49 17.50 -16.50
CA VAL A 635 -1.88 16.45 -17.33
C VAL A 635 -2.96 15.65 -18.04
N PHE A 636 -2.67 15.25 -19.27
CA PHE A 636 -3.56 14.52 -20.13
C PHE A 636 -2.93 13.19 -20.54
N SER A 637 -3.70 12.11 -20.42
CA SER A 637 -3.29 10.75 -20.73
C SER A 637 -4.27 10.11 -21.72
N LEU A 638 -3.76 9.23 -22.58
CA LEU A 638 -4.54 8.44 -23.52
C LEU A 638 -4.24 6.95 -23.34
N ASN A 639 -5.23 6.11 -23.52
CA ASN A 639 -5.04 4.67 -23.57
C ASN A 639 -5.94 4.02 -24.61
N GLY A 640 -5.61 2.78 -24.98
CA GLY A 640 -6.43 1.92 -25.79
C GLY A 640 -6.17 0.47 -25.49
N ALA A 641 -7.18 -0.38 -25.68
CA ALA A 641 -7.04 -1.81 -25.53
C ALA A 641 -7.81 -2.56 -26.64
N TYR A 642 -7.32 -3.75 -26.93
CA TYR A 642 -7.91 -4.66 -27.91
C TYR A 642 -7.91 -6.10 -27.39
N ARG A 643 -9.09 -6.71 -27.32
CA ARG A 643 -9.25 -8.12 -27.01
C ARG A 643 -9.05 -8.93 -28.29
N VAL A 644 -7.87 -9.56 -28.42
CA VAL A 644 -7.53 -10.37 -29.61
C VAL A 644 -8.43 -11.60 -29.71
N ASN A 645 -8.67 -12.25 -28.56
CA ASN A 645 -9.59 -13.36 -28.37
C ASN A 645 -9.86 -13.52 -26.85
N GLN A 646 -10.52 -14.59 -26.44
CA GLN A 646 -10.83 -14.86 -25.02
C GLN A 646 -9.59 -15.01 -24.13
N ASN A 647 -8.44 -15.37 -24.69
CA ASN A 647 -7.21 -15.65 -23.94
C ASN A 647 -6.20 -14.50 -23.99
N PHE A 648 -6.31 -13.54 -24.92
CA PHE A 648 -5.32 -12.49 -25.13
C PHE A 648 -5.95 -11.11 -25.21
N LYS A 649 -5.44 -10.19 -24.42
CA LYS A 649 -5.78 -8.77 -24.44
C LYS A 649 -4.48 -7.95 -24.59
N LEU A 650 -4.50 -6.98 -25.47
CA LEU A 650 -3.43 -6.00 -25.66
C LEU A 650 -3.91 -4.64 -25.16
N SER A 651 -3.08 -3.93 -24.43
CA SER A 651 -3.38 -2.56 -24.01
C SER A 651 -2.13 -1.69 -24.11
N THR A 652 -2.33 -0.41 -24.33
CA THR A 652 -1.26 0.59 -24.43
C THR A 652 -1.75 1.95 -23.95
N GLY A 653 -0.83 2.77 -23.50
CA GLY A 653 -1.14 4.13 -23.08
C GLY A 653 0.05 5.07 -23.22
N ILE A 654 -0.27 6.36 -23.18
CA ILE A 654 0.67 7.47 -23.10
C ILE A 654 0.17 8.37 -21.97
N ASP A 655 1.01 8.57 -20.97
CA ASP A 655 0.74 9.46 -19.86
C ASP A 655 1.55 10.74 -19.99
N ASN A 656 1.02 11.85 -19.42
CA ASN A 656 1.58 13.17 -19.60
C ASN A 656 1.87 13.48 -21.09
N LEU A 657 0.84 13.34 -21.92
CA LEU A 657 0.95 13.44 -23.40
C LEU A 657 1.69 14.68 -23.88
N PHE A 658 1.56 15.81 -23.18
CA PHE A 658 2.14 17.09 -23.54
C PHE A 658 3.50 17.36 -22.92
N ASP A 659 4.10 16.36 -22.25
CA ASP A 659 5.44 16.43 -21.66
C ASP A 659 5.58 17.58 -20.64
N LYS A 660 4.54 17.75 -19.80
CA LYS A 660 4.48 18.82 -18.81
C LYS A 660 5.45 18.52 -17.66
N ALA A 661 6.35 19.44 -17.37
CA ALA A 661 7.10 19.43 -16.12
C ALA A 661 6.19 19.86 -14.97
N TYR A 662 6.04 19.00 -13.95
CA TYR A 662 5.20 19.25 -12.77
C TYR A 662 5.67 18.41 -11.59
N SER A 663 5.33 18.86 -10.39
CA SER A 663 5.54 18.10 -9.15
C SER A 663 4.26 18.05 -8.33
N GLU A 664 4.03 16.93 -7.63
CA GLU A 664 2.99 16.81 -6.61
C GLU A 664 3.37 17.65 -5.37
N HIS A 665 2.35 18.16 -4.68
CA HIS A 665 2.60 18.95 -3.46
C HIS A 665 3.34 18.15 -2.37
N LEU A 666 3.06 16.84 -2.26
CA LEU A 666 3.64 15.97 -1.25
C LEU A 666 4.99 15.35 -1.65
N ASN A 667 5.48 15.60 -2.86
CA ASN A 667 6.79 15.12 -3.28
C ASN A 667 7.89 15.65 -2.37
N GLN A 668 8.88 14.83 -2.10
CA GLN A 668 10.06 15.23 -1.35
C GLN A 668 10.86 16.28 -2.14
N ALA A 669 11.61 17.11 -1.44
CA ALA A 669 12.64 17.93 -2.08
C ALA A 669 13.76 17.05 -2.60
N GLY A 670 14.48 17.52 -3.61
CA GLY A 670 15.69 16.88 -4.11
C GLY A 670 16.79 16.83 -3.05
N ASN A 671 17.86 16.11 -3.35
CA ASN A 671 19.03 15.98 -2.48
C ASN A 671 20.26 16.60 -3.13
N ALA A 672 20.81 17.64 -2.51
CA ALA A 672 22.01 18.33 -3.02
C ALA A 672 23.25 17.41 -3.10
N GLY A 673 23.29 16.33 -2.32
CA GLY A 673 24.37 15.34 -2.36
C GLY A 673 24.45 14.52 -3.64
N ILE A 674 23.41 14.57 -4.47
CA ILE A 674 23.35 13.95 -5.80
C ILE A 674 23.05 14.96 -6.91
N GLY A 675 23.26 16.25 -6.63
CA GLY A 675 23.12 17.30 -7.63
C GLY A 675 21.71 17.83 -7.86
N LEU A 676 20.71 17.41 -7.07
CA LEU A 676 19.33 17.91 -7.12
C LEU A 676 19.14 19.03 -6.10
N SER A 677 18.30 20.02 -6.43
CA SER A 677 17.97 21.12 -5.50
C SER A 677 17.30 20.59 -4.23
N ALA A 678 17.78 21.01 -3.07
CA ALA A 678 17.19 20.67 -1.77
C ALA A 678 15.97 21.55 -1.42
N ASP A 679 15.72 22.58 -2.23
CA ASP A 679 14.64 23.56 -2.03
C ASP A 679 13.54 23.44 -3.10
N GLU A 680 13.66 22.46 -4.00
CA GLU A 680 12.66 22.18 -5.04
C GLU A 680 12.13 20.75 -4.92
N ARG A 681 10.82 20.59 -5.13
CA ARG A 681 10.19 19.26 -5.20
C ARG A 681 10.71 18.49 -6.41
N ILE A 682 10.93 17.19 -6.24
CA ILE A 682 11.20 16.33 -7.39
C ILE A 682 10.00 16.35 -8.34
N ASN A 683 10.27 16.48 -9.62
CA ASN A 683 9.23 16.43 -10.64
C ASN A 683 8.76 14.99 -10.87
N GLU A 684 7.52 14.87 -11.32
CA GLU A 684 6.94 13.64 -11.83
C GLU A 684 7.53 13.28 -13.21
N PRO A 685 7.39 12.03 -13.68
CA PRO A 685 7.84 11.63 -15.01
C PRO A 685 7.29 12.56 -16.10
N GLY A 686 8.12 12.85 -17.09
CA GLY A 686 7.73 13.49 -18.34
C GLY A 686 6.74 12.60 -19.12
N ARG A 687 6.66 12.75 -20.43
CA ARG A 687 5.78 11.90 -21.24
C ARG A 687 6.27 10.45 -21.23
N THR A 688 5.44 9.54 -20.71
CA THR A 688 5.71 8.11 -20.65
C THR A 688 4.75 7.35 -21.53
N TRP A 689 5.23 6.28 -22.16
CA TRP A 689 4.39 5.32 -22.88
C TRP A 689 4.54 3.94 -22.24
N TRP A 690 3.53 3.11 -22.42
CA TRP A 690 3.54 1.72 -21.99
C TRP A 690 2.71 0.86 -22.95
N ALA A 691 3.05 -0.42 -23.01
CA ALA A 691 2.27 -1.44 -23.68
C ALA A 691 2.24 -2.70 -22.82
N ARG A 692 1.08 -3.37 -22.78
CA ARG A 692 0.85 -4.53 -21.95
C ARG A 692 0.12 -5.62 -22.73
N VAL A 693 0.48 -6.86 -22.50
CA VAL A 693 -0.27 -8.04 -22.91
C VAL A 693 -0.74 -8.78 -21.66
N ASP A 694 -2.03 -9.10 -21.63
CA ASP A 694 -2.66 -9.98 -20.65
C ASP A 694 -3.01 -11.30 -21.32
N MET A 695 -2.78 -12.42 -20.64
CA MET A 695 -3.04 -13.78 -21.09
C MET A 695 -3.75 -14.55 -19.99
N SER A 696 -4.78 -15.34 -20.38
CA SER A 696 -5.57 -16.18 -19.48
C SER A 696 -5.86 -17.53 -20.13
N PHE A 697 -5.57 -18.63 -19.44
CA PHE A 697 -5.71 -20.01 -19.94
C PHE A 697 -6.31 -20.91 -18.87
#